data_e03d26c423588db3074f9d032dd9677d
#
_entry.id   e03d26c423588db3074f9d032dd9677d
#
_cell.length_a   1.000
_cell.length_b   1.000
_cell.length_c   1.000
_cell.angle_alpha   90.00
_cell.angle_beta   90.00
_cell.angle_gamma   90.00
#
_symmetry.space_group_name_H-M   'P 1'
#
loop_
_entity.id
_entity.type
_entity.pdbx_description
1 polymer ?
#
loop_
_entity_poly.entity_id
_entity_poly.type
_entity_poly.pdbx_seq_one_letter_code
_entity_poly.pdbx_strand_id
1 'polypeptide(L)'
;MNKLIYLVIFSFLSTSIYAQMKDLVQYVNTLQGTDSHFGLSYGNTYPTTGMPYAMHTWSAQTGKNGEGWKYQYAVDNIRGFCQSHQCSPWMSDYAVYSFMPMVGKLVVNQEMRATKFSHNNEIAKPHYYKVMLDNGITIEMAPTTRGVHLRFSYPSTEDAYLVIDGYTDMSEIKIDPAKRQISGWVNNQRFVNNSKTFRSYFVVQFDKAFEDYGMWENQKDEIYPKKLEGEGKGYGAYIKFKKGSKVQAKAASSYISAEQAVITLNDELGKDKNLEATKIRGHKTWNELLNRIQVEGGTDEQMKTFYSCLFRANLFSRKFYERKANGEPYYYSPYDGKVYDGYMYTDNGFWDTFRSQFPLTNILHPTMQGRYMNALLAAQEQCGWLPSWSAPGETGGMLGNHSISLLADAWAKGIRTFDPEKALKAYAHEAMNKGPWGGANGRGFWKEYFELGYVPYPESMGSSAQTMEYAYDDFCGYQLAKMTGNKHYQEVFARQMYNYKNVFDPSIGFMRGKGVDGKWQEPFDPLEWGGPFCEGNAWHYTWSVFHDVEGLIDLFGSDQRFTTKMDSVFTLPSTIKPGTYGGVIHEMKEMELSGMGQYAHGNQPIQHMPYLYSYAGQPWKTQYWVRQIVERLYNSTERGYPGDEDQGGMSSWYILSSLGIYAVCPGTDEYVIGSPLFKKATITMENGNKFVIEANNNSKENLYIQSATLNGRVLDKNFIRYDDIADGGIIRFEMGSQPNKERCTSKYAAPFSLSKE
;
A
#
# COMPACT_ATOMS: atom_id res chain seq x y z
N MET A 1 -9.00 -81.63 -14.98
CA MET A 1 -10.07 -80.64 -14.79
C MET A 1 -9.37 -79.37 -14.28
N ASN A 2 -8.95 -78.52 -15.20
CA ASN A 2 -8.26 -77.24 -14.87
C ASN A 2 -9.29 -76.10 -14.76
N LYS A 3 -9.34 -75.45 -13.60
CA LYS A 3 -10.09 -74.23 -13.44
C LYS A 3 -9.15 -73.05 -13.66
N LEU A 4 -9.40 -72.32 -14.77
CA LEU A 4 -8.80 -70.99 -15.04
C LEU A 4 -9.50 -69.96 -14.20
N ILE A 5 -8.76 -69.24 -13.34
CA ILE A 5 -9.23 -68.07 -12.61
C ILE A 5 -8.80 -66.84 -13.41
N TYR A 6 -9.75 -66.08 -13.96
CA TYR A 6 -9.53 -64.78 -14.58
C TYR A 6 -9.46 -63.70 -13.48
N LEU A 7 -8.29 -63.10 -13.32
CA LEU A 7 -8.09 -61.95 -12.47
C LEU A 7 -8.39 -60.69 -13.32
N VAL A 8 -9.49 -60.03 -13.05
CA VAL A 8 -9.81 -58.74 -13.69
C VAL A 8 -9.18 -57.65 -12.84
N ILE A 9 -8.08 -57.04 -13.32
CA ILE A 9 -7.44 -55.86 -12.72
C ILE A 9 -8.22 -54.63 -13.19
N PHE A 10 -9.04 -54.05 -12.31
CA PHE A 10 -9.59 -52.72 -12.49
C PHE A 10 -8.52 -51.68 -12.15
N SER A 11 -7.85 -51.13 -13.17
CA SER A 11 -7.03 -49.96 -13.02
C SER A 11 -7.92 -48.72 -12.90
N PHE A 12 -8.09 -48.22 -11.68
CA PHE A 12 -8.61 -46.87 -11.45
C PHE A 12 -7.59 -45.85 -11.97
N LEU A 13 -7.77 -45.36 -13.17
CA LEU A 13 -7.14 -44.11 -13.62
C LEU A 13 -7.81 -42.96 -12.86
N SER A 14 -7.21 -42.56 -11.76
CA SER A 14 -7.50 -41.28 -11.13
C SER A 14 -6.95 -40.18 -12.05
N THR A 15 -7.73 -39.71 -12.98
CA THR A 15 -7.51 -38.46 -13.68
C THR A 15 -7.69 -37.35 -12.65
N SER A 16 -6.59 -36.89 -12.03
CA SER A 16 -6.54 -35.63 -11.32
C SER A 16 -6.82 -34.55 -12.35
N ILE A 17 -8.07 -34.10 -12.45
CA ILE A 17 -8.43 -32.90 -13.19
C ILE A 17 -7.79 -31.75 -12.38
N TYR A 18 -6.57 -31.39 -12.71
CA TYR A 18 -6.02 -30.09 -12.32
C TYR A 18 -6.94 -29.05 -12.97
N ALA A 19 -7.84 -28.46 -12.20
CA ALA A 19 -8.61 -27.33 -12.67
C ALA A 19 -7.58 -26.27 -13.13
N GLN A 20 -7.63 -25.98 -14.43
CA GLN A 20 -6.70 -25.00 -15.02
C GLN A 20 -6.89 -23.68 -14.30
N MET A 21 -5.81 -23.16 -13.72
CA MET A 21 -5.83 -21.90 -13.00
C MET A 21 -6.32 -20.78 -13.93
N LYS A 22 -7.32 -20.00 -13.48
CA LYS A 22 -7.86 -18.89 -14.29
C LYS A 22 -6.75 -17.87 -14.56
N ASP A 23 -6.68 -17.33 -15.79
CA ASP A 23 -5.79 -16.19 -16.09
C ASP A 23 -6.42 -14.89 -15.58
N LEU A 24 -6.06 -14.50 -14.36
CA LEU A 24 -6.58 -13.30 -13.71
C LEU A 24 -5.73 -12.05 -13.98
N VAL A 25 -4.51 -12.21 -14.49
CA VAL A 25 -3.64 -11.10 -14.88
C VAL A 25 -4.25 -10.28 -16.02
N GLN A 26 -5.09 -10.89 -16.86
CA GLN A 26 -5.79 -10.19 -17.93
C GLN A 26 -6.66 -9.03 -17.42
N TYR A 27 -7.23 -9.13 -16.22
CA TYR A 27 -8.08 -8.10 -15.62
C TYR A 27 -7.29 -6.93 -15.02
N VAL A 28 -6.00 -7.08 -14.75
CA VAL A 28 -5.20 -6.03 -14.11
C VAL A 28 -4.91 -4.90 -15.08
N ASN A 29 -5.29 -3.68 -14.68
CA ASN A 29 -4.90 -2.42 -15.31
C ASN A 29 -3.94 -1.65 -14.41
N THR A 30 -2.64 -1.62 -14.76
CA THR A 30 -1.65 -0.87 -13.98
C THR A 30 -1.69 0.64 -14.21
N LEU A 31 -2.53 1.11 -15.16
CA LEU A 31 -2.82 2.54 -15.34
C LEU A 31 -3.93 3.07 -14.42
N GLN A 32 -4.59 2.20 -13.64
CA GLN A 32 -5.60 2.62 -12.68
C GLN A 32 -5.03 3.68 -11.72
N GLY A 33 -5.70 4.84 -11.63
CA GLY A 33 -5.32 5.92 -10.71
C GLY A 33 -4.18 6.84 -11.18
N THR A 34 -3.74 6.76 -12.45
CA THR A 34 -2.57 7.49 -12.95
C THR A 34 -2.87 8.89 -13.51
N ASP A 35 -4.15 9.28 -13.64
CA ASP A 35 -4.54 10.64 -14.08
C ASP A 35 -4.63 11.60 -12.90
N SER A 36 -3.53 11.74 -12.16
CA SER A 36 -3.41 12.55 -10.95
C SER A 36 -2.37 13.65 -11.11
N HIS A 37 -2.54 14.72 -10.34
CA HIS A 37 -1.59 15.83 -10.27
C HIS A 37 -1.64 16.49 -8.89
N PHE A 38 -0.73 17.41 -8.58
CA PHE A 38 -0.60 18.07 -7.28
C PHE A 38 -1.91 18.58 -6.66
N GLY A 39 -2.84 19.05 -7.47
CA GLY A 39 -4.08 19.67 -7.00
C GLY A 39 -5.30 18.76 -6.98
N LEU A 40 -5.19 17.48 -7.42
CA LEU A 40 -6.29 16.50 -7.43
C LEU A 40 -5.73 15.09 -7.65
N SER A 41 -6.09 14.17 -6.78
CA SER A 41 -5.72 12.78 -6.88
C SER A 41 -6.88 11.89 -7.33
N TYR A 42 -6.56 10.97 -8.22
CA TYR A 42 -7.38 9.82 -8.59
C TYR A 42 -6.69 8.50 -8.25
N GLY A 43 -5.70 8.55 -7.33
CA GLY A 43 -4.90 7.44 -6.87
C GLY A 43 -3.44 7.80 -6.63
N ASN A 44 -2.93 8.87 -7.25
CA ASN A 44 -1.50 9.24 -7.22
C ASN A 44 -0.57 8.05 -7.53
N THR A 45 -1.01 7.20 -8.47
CA THR A 45 -0.29 6.00 -8.88
C THR A 45 0.51 6.22 -10.16
N TYR A 46 1.32 5.24 -10.53
CA TYR A 46 2.03 5.18 -11.81
C TYR A 46 1.92 3.77 -12.40
N PRO A 47 2.19 3.54 -13.70
CA PRO A 47 2.07 2.22 -14.34
C PRO A 47 3.16 1.28 -13.85
N THR A 48 3.00 0.81 -12.61
CA THR A 48 3.98 -0.02 -11.92
C THR A 48 4.16 -1.36 -12.63
N THR A 49 5.35 -1.58 -13.17
CA THR A 49 5.80 -2.88 -13.68
C THR A 49 6.76 -3.46 -12.66
N GLY A 50 6.34 -4.49 -11.91
CA GLY A 50 7.09 -5.04 -10.79
C GLY A 50 6.56 -6.40 -10.36
N MET A 51 7.33 -7.12 -9.56
CA MET A 51 6.89 -8.38 -8.93
C MET A 51 6.15 -8.08 -7.61
N PRO A 52 5.40 -9.03 -7.04
CA PRO A 52 4.77 -8.83 -5.75
C PRO A 52 5.79 -8.47 -4.66
N TYR A 53 5.51 -7.37 -3.95
CA TYR A 53 6.40 -6.87 -2.88
C TYR A 53 7.86 -6.74 -3.32
N ALA A 54 8.09 -6.36 -4.60
CA ALA A 54 9.43 -6.27 -5.17
C ALA A 54 10.27 -5.22 -4.45
N MET A 55 11.58 -5.43 -4.38
CA MET A 55 12.54 -4.44 -3.93
C MET A 55 12.57 -3.25 -4.88
N HIS A 56 12.49 -3.50 -6.19
CA HIS A 56 12.46 -2.49 -7.23
C HIS A 56 11.26 -2.67 -8.14
N THR A 57 10.66 -1.58 -8.58
CA THR A 57 9.67 -1.53 -9.65
C THR A 57 10.15 -0.64 -10.78
N TRP A 58 9.50 -0.74 -11.93
CA TRP A 58 9.88 -0.01 -13.14
C TRP A 58 8.69 0.72 -13.71
N SER A 59 8.93 1.92 -14.24
CA SER A 59 7.88 2.76 -14.82
C SER A 59 8.43 3.62 -15.95
N ALA A 60 7.57 3.93 -16.93
CA ALA A 60 7.77 5.09 -17.78
C ALA A 60 7.69 6.37 -16.93
N GLN A 61 8.42 7.40 -17.36
CA GLN A 61 8.52 8.68 -16.67
C GLN A 61 8.08 9.80 -17.62
N THR A 62 7.00 10.51 -17.27
CA THR A 62 6.53 11.70 -17.99
C THR A 62 6.93 13.00 -17.29
N GLY A 63 7.10 12.98 -15.97
CA GLY A 63 7.58 14.10 -15.14
C GLY A 63 9.10 14.28 -15.20
N LYS A 64 9.59 15.38 -14.63
CA LYS A 64 11.03 15.67 -14.51
C LYS A 64 11.68 14.77 -13.45
N ASN A 65 13.00 14.63 -13.57
CA ASN A 65 13.79 13.95 -12.54
C ASN A 65 13.61 14.64 -11.17
N GLY A 66 13.22 13.86 -10.15
CA GLY A 66 12.98 14.36 -8.80
C GLY A 66 11.57 14.89 -8.53
N GLU A 67 10.69 14.93 -9.53
CA GLU A 67 9.27 15.26 -9.31
C GLU A 67 8.54 14.06 -8.66
N GLY A 68 7.60 14.37 -7.74
CA GLY A 68 6.76 13.35 -7.12
C GLY A 68 5.86 12.66 -8.13
N TRP A 69 5.23 13.41 -9.04
CA TRP A 69 4.36 12.88 -10.10
C TRP A 69 5.19 12.41 -11.31
N LYS A 70 5.94 11.34 -11.16
CA LYS A 70 6.82 10.78 -12.18
C LYS A 70 6.11 10.35 -13.46
N TYR A 71 4.86 9.94 -13.36
CA TYR A 71 3.99 9.62 -14.48
C TYR A 71 2.61 10.23 -14.25
N GLN A 72 2.14 10.96 -15.26
CA GLN A 72 0.80 11.52 -15.31
C GLN A 72 0.16 11.10 -16.62
N TYR A 73 -0.98 10.44 -16.57
CA TYR A 73 -1.67 9.91 -17.76
C TYR A 73 -1.99 10.98 -18.81
N ALA A 74 -2.34 12.19 -18.36
CA ALA A 74 -2.64 13.32 -19.28
C ALA A 74 -1.43 13.85 -20.06
N VAL A 75 -0.19 13.40 -19.77
CA VAL A 75 1.05 13.87 -20.42
C VAL A 75 1.46 12.93 -21.53
N ASP A 76 1.61 13.43 -22.75
CA ASP A 76 1.85 12.68 -23.98
C ASP A 76 3.33 12.50 -24.37
N ASN A 77 4.27 12.73 -23.44
CA ASN A 77 5.69 12.55 -23.70
C ASN A 77 6.40 11.77 -22.59
N ILE A 78 7.38 10.95 -22.98
CA ILE A 78 8.21 10.16 -22.07
C ILE A 78 9.63 10.74 -22.07
N ARG A 79 10.22 10.87 -20.87
CA ARG A 79 11.56 11.41 -20.60
C ARG A 79 12.56 10.34 -20.19
N GLY A 80 12.06 9.15 -19.84
CA GLY A 80 12.85 8.01 -19.42
C GLY A 80 12.01 6.81 -18.96
N PHE A 81 12.71 5.72 -18.67
CA PHE A 81 12.17 4.51 -18.08
C PHE A 81 12.99 4.21 -16.83
N CYS A 82 12.42 4.41 -15.65
CA CYS A 82 13.17 4.46 -14.40
C CYS A 82 12.89 3.27 -13.47
N GLN A 83 13.92 2.90 -12.70
CA GLN A 83 13.73 2.19 -11.44
C GLN A 83 13.00 3.11 -10.45
N SER A 84 12.09 2.56 -9.66
CA SER A 84 11.27 3.34 -8.74
C SER A 84 10.99 2.60 -7.44
N HIS A 85 10.96 3.37 -6.36
CA HIS A 85 10.57 2.95 -5.01
C HIS A 85 9.46 3.85 -4.47
N GLN A 86 8.94 4.78 -5.28
CA GLN A 86 7.95 5.75 -4.84
C GLN A 86 6.71 5.06 -4.28
N CYS A 87 6.41 5.32 -3.04
CA CYS A 87 5.22 4.89 -2.33
C CYS A 87 4.11 5.95 -2.36
N SER A 88 4.50 7.23 -2.41
CA SER A 88 3.61 8.38 -2.57
C SER A 88 4.37 9.51 -3.27
N PRO A 89 3.73 10.32 -4.14
CA PRO A 89 4.38 11.46 -4.77
C PRO A 89 4.83 12.52 -3.76
N TRP A 90 4.16 12.61 -2.61
CA TRP A 90 4.51 13.54 -1.51
C TRP A 90 5.84 13.19 -0.85
N MET A 91 6.19 11.91 -0.81
CA MET A 91 7.41 11.38 -0.20
C MET A 91 8.59 11.38 -1.17
N SER A 92 8.39 11.73 -2.46
CA SER A 92 9.44 11.65 -3.48
C SER A 92 9.84 10.19 -3.78
N ASP A 93 11.03 10.02 -4.36
CA ASP A 93 11.59 8.70 -4.70
C ASP A 93 13.05 8.63 -4.29
N TYR A 94 13.61 7.45 -4.23
CA TYR A 94 15.01 7.20 -3.90
C TYR A 94 15.61 6.10 -4.80
N ALA A 95 16.93 6.03 -4.86
CA ALA A 95 17.68 5.00 -5.60
C ALA A 95 17.27 4.92 -7.09
N VAL A 96 16.95 6.07 -7.70
CA VAL A 96 16.40 6.16 -9.05
C VAL A 96 17.52 6.35 -10.06
N TYR A 97 17.53 5.52 -11.09
CA TYR A 97 18.25 5.75 -12.34
C TYR A 97 17.33 5.38 -13.51
N SER A 98 17.59 5.94 -14.69
CA SER A 98 16.70 5.73 -15.82
C SER A 98 17.43 5.49 -17.12
N PHE A 99 16.68 4.96 -18.09
CA PHE A 99 17.10 4.71 -19.46
C PHE A 99 16.26 5.55 -20.41
N MET A 100 16.89 6.24 -21.38
CA MET A 100 16.17 6.89 -22.47
C MET A 100 16.80 6.53 -23.80
N PRO A 101 16.14 5.67 -24.63
CA PRO A 101 16.60 5.37 -25.98
C PRO A 101 16.28 6.55 -26.91
N MET A 102 17.20 6.84 -27.83
CA MET A 102 17.11 7.98 -28.74
C MET A 102 17.54 7.61 -30.14
N VAL A 103 17.09 8.36 -31.13
CA VAL A 103 17.50 8.23 -32.54
C VAL A 103 18.03 9.55 -33.08
N GLY A 104 18.92 9.45 -34.06
CA GLY A 104 19.48 10.61 -34.80
C GLY A 104 20.59 11.29 -34.00
N LYS A 105 20.28 12.37 -33.28
CA LYS A 105 21.26 13.13 -32.48
C LYS A 105 21.21 12.73 -31.02
N LEU A 106 22.38 12.62 -30.39
CA LEU A 106 22.48 12.45 -28.94
C LEU A 106 22.07 13.75 -28.24
N VAL A 107 21.05 13.66 -27.37
CA VAL A 107 20.57 14.75 -26.51
C VAL A 107 20.49 14.21 -25.08
N VAL A 108 21.26 14.78 -24.16
CA VAL A 108 21.32 14.32 -22.75
C VAL A 108 20.35 15.09 -21.84
N ASN A 109 20.01 16.33 -22.20
CA ASN A 109 19.04 17.12 -21.45
C ASN A 109 17.67 16.44 -21.41
N GLN A 110 17.12 16.25 -20.20
CA GLN A 110 15.90 15.46 -19.98
C GLN A 110 14.63 16.06 -20.62
N GLU A 111 14.54 17.39 -20.74
CA GLU A 111 13.39 18.04 -21.36
C GLU A 111 13.48 17.96 -22.89
N MET A 112 14.67 18.20 -23.42
CA MET A 112 14.90 18.19 -24.88
C MET A 112 14.88 16.77 -25.48
N ARG A 113 15.20 15.73 -24.68
CA ARG A 113 15.13 14.33 -25.13
C ARG A 113 13.74 13.71 -25.01
N ALA A 114 12.81 14.42 -24.36
CA ALA A 114 11.44 13.94 -24.20
C ALA A 114 10.81 13.61 -25.57
N THR A 115 10.21 12.42 -25.67
CA THR A 115 9.66 11.92 -26.93
C THR A 115 8.18 11.59 -26.76
N LYS A 116 7.36 12.06 -27.71
CA LYS A 116 5.91 11.82 -27.71
C LYS A 116 5.57 10.35 -27.88
N PHE A 117 4.41 9.98 -27.33
CA PHE A 117 3.79 8.68 -27.48
C PHE A 117 2.26 8.79 -27.43
N SER A 118 1.59 7.71 -27.79
CA SER A 118 0.15 7.56 -27.64
C SER A 118 -0.16 6.35 -26.74
N HIS A 119 -1.13 6.49 -25.85
CA HIS A 119 -1.65 5.37 -25.04
C HIS A 119 -2.18 4.20 -25.87
N ASN A 120 -2.59 4.45 -27.15
CA ASN A 120 -2.94 3.37 -28.07
C ASN A 120 -1.74 2.44 -28.40
N ASN A 121 -0.52 2.91 -28.19
CA ASN A 121 0.73 2.19 -28.40
C ASN A 121 1.36 1.71 -27.08
N GLU A 122 0.64 1.84 -25.94
CA GLU A 122 1.09 1.49 -24.61
C GLU A 122 0.43 0.19 -24.12
N ILE A 123 1.23 -0.72 -23.60
CA ILE A 123 0.77 -1.93 -22.89
C ILE A 123 1.35 -1.88 -21.50
N ALA A 124 0.50 -1.68 -20.51
CA ALA A 124 0.89 -1.63 -19.10
C ALA A 124 0.27 -2.81 -18.34
N LYS A 125 1.12 -3.76 -17.91
CA LYS A 125 0.75 -4.95 -17.13
C LYS A 125 1.73 -5.14 -15.97
N PRO A 126 1.35 -5.82 -14.90
CA PRO A 126 2.23 -6.05 -13.73
C PRO A 126 3.61 -6.61 -14.09
N HIS A 127 3.64 -7.55 -15.01
CA HIS A 127 4.81 -8.34 -15.41
C HIS A 127 5.44 -7.88 -16.72
N TYR A 128 4.86 -6.86 -17.38
CA TYR A 128 5.31 -6.42 -18.71
C TYR A 128 4.82 -5.02 -19.04
N TYR A 129 5.73 -4.17 -19.46
CA TYR A 129 5.42 -2.88 -20.04
C TYR A 129 5.98 -2.80 -21.47
N LYS A 130 5.22 -2.18 -22.37
CA LYS A 130 5.67 -1.88 -23.73
C LYS A 130 5.07 -0.56 -24.18
N VAL A 131 5.89 0.24 -24.84
CA VAL A 131 5.43 1.44 -25.55
C VAL A 131 6.20 1.63 -26.83
N MET A 132 5.52 2.12 -27.86
CA MET A 132 6.16 2.61 -29.09
C MET A 132 6.07 4.15 -29.10
N LEU A 133 7.24 4.79 -29.17
CA LEU A 133 7.37 6.24 -29.25
C LEU A 133 7.16 6.73 -30.69
N ASP A 134 6.77 7.99 -30.86
CA ASP A 134 6.49 8.59 -32.18
C ASP A 134 7.71 8.63 -33.11
N ASN A 135 8.92 8.58 -32.54
CA ASN A 135 10.17 8.45 -33.31
C ASN A 135 10.49 7.00 -33.78
N GLY A 136 9.56 6.07 -33.60
CA GLY A 136 9.66 4.68 -34.04
C GLY A 136 10.42 3.74 -33.10
N ILE A 137 10.92 4.19 -31.96
CA ILE A 137 11.55 3.33 -30.96
C ILE A 137 10.47 2.56 -30.21
N THR A 138 10.67 1.23 -30.05
CA THR A 138 9.85 0.43 -29.15
C THR A 138 10.68 0.01 -27.93
N ILE A 139 10.12 0.24 -26.74
CA ILE A 139 10.69 -0.13 -25.45
C ILE A 139 9.81 -1.19 -24.82
N GLU A 140 10.44 -2.24 -24.26
CA GLU A 140 9.79 -3.31 -23.53
C GLU A 140 10.53 -3.57 -22.22
N MET A 141 9.79 -3.82 -21.13
CA MET A 141 10.32 -4.12 -19.80
C MET A 141 9.62 -5.34 -19.22
N ALA A 142 10.39 -6.27 -18.65
CA ALA A 142 9.90 -7.40 -17.87
C ALA A 142 10.65 -7.46 -16.53
N PRO A 143 10.00 -7.25 -15.38
CA PRO A 143 10.65 -7.10 -14.09
C PRO A 143 10.98 -8.45 -13.44
N THR A 144 11.94 -8.39 -12.51
CA THR A 144 12.14 -9.39 -11.46
C THR A 144 11.99 -8.73 -10.08
N THR A 145 12.31 -9.42 -9.00
CA THR A 145 12.19 -8.83 -7.66
C THR A 145 13.19 -7.68 -7.46
N ARG A 146 14.40 -7.78 -8.03
CA ARG A 146 15.52 -6.82 -7.85
C ARG A 146 16.16 -6.38 -9.15
N GLY A 147 15.50 -6.62 -10.28
CA GLY A 147 16.04 -6.27 -11.58
C GLY A 147 14.97 -6.18 -12.66
N VAL A 148 15.41 -6.02 -13.90
CA VAL A 148 14.57 -5.93 -15.08
C VAL A 148 15.28 -6.45 -16.32
N HIS A 149 14.53 -7.08 -17.20
CA HIS A 149 14.94 -7.37 -18.57
C HIS A 149 14.32 -6.31 -19.49
N LEU A 150 15.17 -5.58 -20.19
CA LEU A 150 14.82 -4.48 -21.09
C LEU A 150 15.05 -4.91 -22.54
N ARG A 151 14.27 -4.35 -23.46
CA ARG A 151 14.50 -4.45 -24.90
C ARG A 151 14.20 -3.12 -25.57
N PHE A 152 15.18 -2.63 -26.34
CA PHE A 152 15.10 -1.43 -27.13
C PHE A 152 15.18 -1.82 -28.61
N SER A 153 14.15 -1.48 -29.39
CA SER A 153 14.09 -1.73 -30.84
C SER A 153 14.14 -0.40 -31.57
N TYR A 154 15.21 -0.19 -32.34
CA TYR A 154 15.48 1.06 -33.05
C TYR A 154 15.10 0.95 -34.52
N PRO A 155 14.59 2.03 -35.15
CA PRO A 155 14.42 2.10 -36.60
C PRO A 155 15.79 2.05 -37.30
N SER A 156 15.81 1.58 -38.56
CA SER A 156 17.04 1.40 -39.36
C SER A 156 17.59 2.67 -40.02
N THR A 157 16.81 3.76 -39.99
CA THR A 157 17.12 4.98 -40.70
C THR A 157 18.06 5.91 -39.95
N GLU A 158 18.07 5.86 -38.62
CA GLU A 158 18.76 6.81 -37.77
C GLU A 158 19.81 6.16 -36.88
N ASP A 159 20.73 6.98 -36.35
CA ASP A 159 21.68 6.55 -35.32
C ASP A 159 20.94 6.15 -34.04
N ALA A 160 21.36 5.08 -33.39
CA ALA A 160 20.71 4.51 -32.22
C ALA A 160 21.51 4.78 -30.95
N TYR A 161 20.96 5.55 -30.03
CA TYR A 161 21.59 5.87 -28.75
C TYR A 161 20.75 5.38 -27.56
N LEU A 162 21.40 5.07 -26.46
CA LEU A 162 20.80 4.88 -25.16
C LEU A 162 21.48 5.80 -24.15
N VAL A 163 20.69 6.68 -23.52
CA VAL A 163 21.15 7.51 -22.40
C VAL A 163 20.78 6.81 -21.10
N ILE A 164 21.74 6.69 -20.18
CA ILE A 164 21.55 6.25 -18.80
C ILE A 164 21.75 7.45 -17.89
N ASP A 165 20.77 7.72 -17.09
CA ASP A 165 20.67 8.94 -16.27
C ASP A 165 20.73 8.58 -14.79
N GLY A 166 21.79 9.05 -14.09
CA GLY A 166 21.94 8.91 -12.64
C GLY A 166 21.27 10.02 -11.82
N TYR A 167 20.43 10.85 -12.48
CA TYR A 167 19.76 12.00 -11.88
C TYR A 167 20.71 13.14 -11.44
N THR A 168 20.25 14.03 -10.58
CA THR A 168 20.95 15.25 -10.18
C THR A 168 21.81 15.11 -8.93
N ASP A 169 21.65 14.00 -8.20
CA ASP A 169 22.41 13.72 -6.99
C ASP A 169 23.74 12.99 -7.30
N MET A 170 24.47 12.60 -6.26
CA MET A 170 25.72 11.91 -6.42
C MET A 170 25.54 10.56 -7.13
N SER A 171 26.37 10.32 -8.13
CA SER A 171 26.41 9.07 -8.88
C SER A 171 27.82 8.71 -9.30
N GLU A 172 28.10 7.43 -9.43
CA GLU A 172 29.29 6.88 -10.08
C GLU A 172 28.86 6.06 -11.29
N ILE A 173 29.51 6.23 -12.41
CA ILE A 173 29.29 5.46 -13.63
C ILE A 173 30.62 4.85 -14.11
N LYS A 174 30.58 3.57 -14.46
CA LYS A 174 31.67 2.82 -15.09
C LYS A 174 31.18 2.13 -16.35
N ILE A 175 31.88 2.31 -17.46
CA ILE A 175 31.58 1.72 -18.77
C ILE A 175 32.67 0.70 -19.07
N ASP A 176 32.30 -0.57 -19.29
CA ASP A 176 33.19 -1.64 -19.77
C ASP A 176 32.72 -2.11 -21.14
N PRO A 177 33.27 -1.54 -22.24
CA PRO A 177 32.85 -1.91 -23.58
C PRO A 177 33.20 -3.35 -23.96
N ALA A 178 34.29 -3.92 -23.39
CA ALA A 178 34.70 -5.29 -23.66
C ALA A 178 33.68 -6.30 -23.08
N LYS A 179 33.17 -6.01 -21.89
CA LYS A 179 32.11 -6.79 -21.28
C LYS A 179 30.70 -6.38 -21.73
N ARG A 180 30.56 -5.29 -22.47
CA ARG A 180 29.26 -4.71 -22.85
C ARG A 180 28.43 -4.42 -21.60
N GLN A 181 29.05 -3.75 -20.62
CA GLN A 181 28.48 -3.55 -19.30
C GLN A 181 28.58 -2.08 -18.90
N ILE A 182 27.55 -1.61 -18.19
CA ILE A 182 27.60 -0.37 -17.41
C ILE A 182 27.30 -0.74 -15.97
N SER A 183 28.05 -0.15 -15.05
CA SER A 183 27.83 -0.29 -13.62
C SER A 183 28.07 1.04 -12.91
N GLY A 184 27.69 1.11 -11.66
CA GLY A 184 27.87 2.30 -10.85
C GLY A 184 26.98 2.28 -9.62
N TRP A 185 26.78 3.46 -9.06
CA TRP A 185 25.82 3.65 -7.98
C TRP A 185 25.18 5.04 -8.08
N VAL A 186 23.99 5.16 -7.51
CA VAL A 186 23.26 6.41 -7.32
C VAL A 186 22.96 6.61 -5.84
N ASN A 187 22.97 7.87 -5.40
CA ASN A 187 22.66 8.26 -4.03
C ASN A 187 21.59 9.37 -4.05
N ASN A 188 20.52 9.16 -4.80
CA ASN A 188 19.37 10.06 -4.80
C ASN A 188 18.39 9.60 -3.72
N GLN A 189 18.16 10.47 -2.75
CA GLN A 189 17.30 10.23 -1.61
C GLN A 189 16.90 11.54 -0.97
N ARG A 190 15.73 11.58 -0.35
CA ARG A 190 15.22 12.78 0.33
C ARG A 190 15.15 12.62 1.84
N PHE A 191 14.88 11.42 2.35
CA PHE A 191 14.52 11.15 3.74
C PHE A 191 15.24 9.95 4.35
N VAL A 192 16.56 9.79 4.13
CA VAL A 192 17.31 8.72 4.79
C VAL A 192 18.22 9.31 5.84
N ASN A 193 18.08 8.86 7.08
CA ASN A 193 18.86 9.36 8.22
C ASN A 193 20.36 9.12 8.09
N ASN A 194 20.79 8.10 7.33
CA ASN A 194 22.19 7.78 7.05
C ASN A 194 22.57 8.08 5.60
N SER A 195 22.16 9.24 5.12
CA SER A 195 22.31 9.67 3.73
C SER A 195 23.73 9.56 3.15
N LYS A 196 24.75 9.71 3.97
CA LYS A 196 26.15 9.71 3.51
C LYS A 196 26.65 8.34 3.05
N THR A 197 26.08 7.25 3.57
CA THR A 197 26.50 5.86 3.28
C THR A 197 25.53 5.11 2.39
N PHE A 198 24.30 5.58 2.22
CA PHE A 198 23.32 4.96 1.37
C PHE A 198 23.71 5.06 -0.10
N ARG A 199 23.75 3.92 -0.79
CA ARG A 199 24.00 3.82 -2.23
C ARG A 199 23.14 2.72 -2.83
N SER A 200 22.57 2.99 -4.00
CA SER A 200 21.99 1.95 -4.84
C SER A 200 22.98 1.62 -5.93
N TYR A 201 23.72 0.53 -5.74
CA TYR A 201 24.62 -0.02 -6.74
C TYR A 201 23.79 -0.66 -7.85
N PHE A 202 24.22 -0.53 -9.10
CA PHE A 202 23.54 -1.16 -10.22
C PHE A 202 24.55 -1.73 -11.22
N VAL A 203 24.09 -2.73 -11.97
CA VAL A 203 24.80 -3.30 -13.11
C VAL A 203 23.83 -3.52 -14.26
N VAL A 204 24.23 -3.15 -15.47
CA VAL A 204 23.48 -3.34 -16.72
C VAL A 204 24.32 -4.10 -17.72
N GLN A 205 23.87 -5.28 -18.12
CA GLN A 205 24.54 -6.15 -19.09
C GLN A 205 23.78 -6.12 -20.42
N PHE A 206 24.48 -5.81 -21.52
CA PHE A 206 23.92 -5.73 -22.87
C PHE A 206 24.28 -6.95 -23.71
N ASP A 207 23.38 -7.32 -24.64
CA ASP A 207 23.63 -8.40 -25.63
C ASP A 207 24.40 -7.91 -26.85
N LYS A 208 24.45 -6.60 -27.11
CA LYS A 208 25.13 -6.00 -28.26
C LYS A 208 26.39 -5.24 -27.88
N ALA A 209 27.39 -5.23 -28.80
CA ALA A 209 28.57 -4.40 -28.68
C ALA A 209 28.23 -2.92 -28.84
N PHE A 210 29.01 -2.06 -28.21
CA PHE A 210 28.91 -0.59 -28.32
C PHE A 210 29.72 -0.11 -29.54
N GLU A 211 29.10 0.65 -30.46
CA GLU A 211 29.80 1.32 -31.55
C GLU A 211 30.52 2.58 -31.04
N ASP A 212 29.88 3.26 -30.11
CA ASP A 212 30.42 4.42 -29.43
C ASP A 212 29.85 4.53 -28.00
N TYR A 213 30.55 5.29 -27.15
CA TYR A 213 30.16 5.44 -25.74
C TYR A 213 30.86 6.65 -25.14
N GLY A 214 30.35 7.07 -24.00
CA GLY A 214 30.93 8.10 -23.16
C GLY A 214 30.04 8.46 -22.00
N MET A 215 30.43 9.50 -21.32
CA MET A 215 29.71 10.01 -20.16
C MET A 215 29.11 11.40 -20.47
N TRP A 216 28.24 11.83 -19.59
CA TRP A 216 27.69 13.17 -19.58
C TRP A 216 27.43 13.62 -18.14
N GLU A 217 27.32 14.92 -17.93
CA GLU A 217 27.05 15.54 -16.62
C GLU A 217 25.77 16.36 -16.70
N ASN A 218 24.77 16.02 -15.88
CA ASN A 218 23.41 16.55 -15.94
C ASN A 218 23.36 18.09 -15.73
N GLN A 219 24.15 18.62 -14.81
CA GLN A 219 24.09 20.05 -14.48
C GLN A 219 24.61 20.97 -15.61
N LYS A 220 25.41 20.42 -16.52
CA LYS A 220 26.07 21.19 -17.58
C LYS A 220 25.61 20.78 -18.98
N ASP A 221 24.87 19.67 -19.10
CA ASP A 221 24.58 18.99 -20.38
C ASP A 221 25.87 18.67 -21.18
N GLU A 222 27.02 18.56 -20.50
CA GLU A 222 28.33 18.37 -21.10
C GLU A 222 28.59 16.88 -21.39
N ILE A 223 29.07 16.59 -22.61
CA ILE A 223 29.34 15.23 -23.08
C ILE A 223 30.84 14.99 -23.11
N TYR A 224 31.27 13.86 -22.56
CA TYR A 224 32.67 13.40 -22.49
C TYR A 224 32.83 12.10 -23.31
N PRO A 225 33.13 12.21 -24.63
CA PRO A 225 33.31 11.03 -25.47
C PRO A 225 34.44 10.14 -24.97
N LYS A 226 34.24 8.80 -25.07
CA LYS A 226 35.21 7.77 -24.67
C LYS A 226 35.63 7.77 -23.20
N LYS A 227 35.05 8.63 -22.34
CA LYS A 227 35.27 8.57 -20.91
C LYS A 227 34.62 7.31 -20.34
N LEU A 228 35.39 6.51 -19.61
CA LEU A 228 34.99 5.17 -19.10
C LEU A 228 34.46 5.20 -17.67
N GLU A 229 34.85 6.20 -16.86
CA GLU A 229 34.44 6.31 -15.48
C GLU A 229 34.33 7.75 -15.01
N GLY A 230 33.48 8.00 -14.04
CA GLY A 230 33.32 9.29 -13.39
C GLY A 230 32.40 9.22 -12.20
N GLU A 231 32.69 10.06 -11.22
CA GLU A 231 31.91 10.22 -9.99
C GLU A 231 31.65 11.71 -9.76
N GLY A 232 30.44 12.05 -9.35
CA GLY A 232 30.02 13.43 -9.07
C GLY A 232 28.51 13.60 -9.10
N LYS A 233 28.07 14.86 -9.13
CA LYS A 233 26.63 15.18 -9.19
C LYS A 233 26.10 14.94 -10.60
N GLY A 234 25.12 14.02 -10.72
CA GLY A 234 24.36 13.84 -11.94
C GLY A 234 25.16 13.26 -13.10
N TYR A 235 26.15 12.41 -12.86
CA TYR A 235 26.82 11.69 -13.93
C TYR A 235 25.88 10.66 -14.55
N GLY A 236 25.95 10.55 -15.89
CA GLY A 236 25.29 9.56 -16.68
C GLY A 236 26.19 8.96 -17.74
N ALA A 237 25.70 7.96 -18.46
CA ALA A 237 26.38 7.37 -19.59
C ALA A 237 25.55 7.51 -20.88
N TYR A 238 26.21 7.47 -22.01
CA TYR A 238 25.56 7.22 -23.29
C TYR A 238 26.25 6.08 -24.04
N ILE A 239 25.47 5.32 -24.77
CA ILE A 239 25.94 4.24 -25.65
C ILE A 239 25.35 4.47 -27.04
N LYS A 240 26.15 4.25 -28.08
CA LYS A 240 25.70 4.14 -29.45
C LYS A 240 25.69 2.69 -29.90
N PHE A 241 24.60 2.26 -30.51
CA PHE A 241 24.45 0.96 -31.15
C PHE A 241 24.35 1.09 -32.67
N LYS A 242 24.50 -0.02 -33.36
CA LYS A 242 24.26 -0.08 -34.81
C LYS A 242 22.81 0.30 -35.14
N LYS A 243 22.62 1.08 -36.22
CA LYS A 243 21.28 1.45 -36.74
C LYS A 243 20.39 0.22 -36.91
N GLY A 244 19.12 0.32 -36.56
CA GLY A 244 18.18 -0.78 -36.65
C GLY A 244 18.39 -1.91 -35.63
N SER A 245 19.23 -1.70 -34.63
CA SER A 245 19.49 -2.71 -33.60
C SER A 245 18.26 -3.01 -32.77
N LYS A 246 18.09 -4.28 -32.43
CA LYS A 246 17.24 -4.76 -31.34
C LYS A 246 18.17 -5.18 -30.20
N VAL A 247 18.22 -4.36 -29.16
CA VAL A 247 19.16 -4.51 -28.03
C VAL A 247 18.40 -5.05 -26.83
N GLN A 248 18.90 -6.11 -26.21
CA GLN A 248 18.45 -6.55 -24.91
C GLN A 248 19.44 -6.13 -23.83
N ALA A 249 18.92 -5.69 -22.68
CA ALA A 249 19.70 -5.36 -21.50
C ALA A 249 19.09 -6.02 -20.27
N LYS A 250 19.93 -6.52 -19.38
CA LYS A 250 19.55 -7.02 -18.06
C LYS A 250 20.12 -6.06 -17.03
N ALA A 251 19.28 -5.50 -16.17
CA ALA A 251 19.72 -4.62 -15.09
C ALA A 251 19.31 -5.20 -13.73
N ALA A 252 20.18 -5.07 -12.74
CA ALA A 252 19.91 -5.40 -11.36
C ALA A 252 20.58 -4.41 -10.42
N SER A 253 20.03 -4.27 -9.20
CA SER A 253 20.52 -3.33 -8.20
C SER A 253 20.73 -4.00 -6.85
N SER A 254 21.53 -3.34 -6.00
CA SER A 254 21.82 -3.72 -4.62
C SER A 254 22.05 -2.48 -3.76
N TYR A 255 21.61 -2.51 -2.51
CA TYR A 255 21.96 -1.48 -1.51
C TYR A 255 23.22 -1.85 -0.71
N ILE A 256 23.78 -3.05 -0.94
CA ILE A 256 24.89 -3.59 -0.16
C ILE A 256 26.23 -3.32 -0.86
N SER A 257 26.37 -3.76 -2.13
CA SER A 257 27.61 -3.54 -2.90
C SER A 257 27.42 -3.77 -4.41
N ALA A 258 28.42 -3.34 -5.19
CA ALA A 258 28.48 -3.60 -6.62
C ALA A 258 28.57 -5.11 -6.94
N GLU A 259 29.32 -5.88 -6.13
CA GLU A 259 29.43 -7.34 -6.25
C GLU A 259 28.08 -8.01 -6.02
N GLN A 260 27.31 -7.53 -5.03
CA GLN A 260 25.98 -8.04 -4.76
C GLN A 260 25.01 -7.74 -5.91
N ALA A 261 25.10 -6.58 -6.57
CA ALA A 261 24.31 -6.29 -7.76
C ALA A 261 24.56 -7.32 -8.88
N VAL A 262 25.82 -7.76 -9.05
CA VAL A 262 26.19 -8.83 -10.01
C VAL A 262 25.65 -10.19 -9.58
N ILE A 263 25.71 -10.54 -8.29
CA ILE A 263 25.10 -11.77 -7.76
C ILE A 263 23.60 -11.76 -8.04
N THR A 264 22.92 -10.66 -7.75
CA THR A 264 21.49 -10.46 -8.00
C THR A 264 21.15 -10.60 -9.49
N LEU A 265 21.93 -9.99 -10.39
CA LEU A 265 21.76 -10.11 -11.84
C LEU A 265 21.81 -11.58 -12.29
N ASN A 266 22.79 -12.33 -11.81
CA ASN A 266 22.99 -13.73 -12.16
C ASN A 266 21.89 -14.64 -11.58
N ASP A 267 21.49 -14.42 -10.33
CA ASP A 267 20.45 -15.21 -9.66
C ASP A 267 19.07 -15.00 -10.32
N GLU A 268 18.69 -13.75 -10.53
CA GLU A 268 17.32 -13.41 -10.97
C GLU A 268 17.13 -13.43 -12.49
N LEU A 269 18.19 -13.12 -13.28
CA LEU A 269 18.12 -12.96 -14.73
C LEU A 269 19.09 -13.85 -15.50
N GLY A 270 20.04 -14.52 -14.83
CA GLY A 270 21.07 -15.32 -15.49
C GLY A 270 20.49 -16.49 -16.29
N LYS A 271 19.44 -17.12 -15.82
CA LYS A 271 18.76 -18.25 -16.48
C LYS A 271 17.83 -17.86 -17.62
N ASP A 272 17.36 -16.61 -17.65
CA ASP A 272 16.43 -16.13 -18.67
C ASP A 272 17.19 -15.81 -19.97
N LYS A 273 16.93 -16.59 -21.02
CA LYS A 273 17.60 -16.42 -22.31
C LYS A 273 17.21 -15.12 -23.03
N ASN A 274 15.99 -14.65 -22.82
CA ASN A 274 15.41 -13.47 -23.47
C ASN A 274 14.32 -12.86 -22.59
N LEU A 275 13.83 -11.69 -23.00
CA LEU A 275 12.78 -10.94 -22.31
C LEU A 275 11.47 -11.78 -22.18
N GLU A 276 11.15 -12.59 -23.19
CA GLU A 276 9.94 -13.43 -23.16
C GLU A 276 9.96 -14.42 -22.00
N ALA A 277 11.11 -15.01 -21.68
CA ALA A 277 11.26 -15.94 -20.55
C ALA A 277 10.99 -15.22 -19.21
N THR A 278 11.54 -14.03 -19.03
CA THR A 278 11.28 -13.19 -17.83
C THR A 278 9.80 -12.80 -17.74
N LYS A 279 9.20 -12.37 -18.85
CA LYS A 279 7.78 -12.01 -18.96
C LYS A 279 6.86 -13.17 -18.56
N ILE A 280 7.10 -14.39 -19.09
CA ILE A 280 6.30 -15.57 -18.76
C ILE A 280 6.40 -15.90 -17.27
N ARG A 281 7.58 -15.85 -16.71
CA ARG A 281 7.81 -16.10 -15.28
C ARG A 281 7.07 -15.06 -14.40
N GLY A 282 7.15 -13.78 -14.78
CA GLY A 282 6.44 -12.70 -14.08
C GLY A 282 4.92 -12.87 -14.15
N HIS A 283 4.38 -13.20 -15.33
CA HIS A 283 2.95 -13.51 -15.50
C HIS A 283 2.50 -14.64 -14.59
N LYS A 284 3.25 -15.75 -14.58
CA LYS A 284 2.94 -16.91 -13.74
C LYS A 284 2.87 -16.53 -12.26
N THR A 285 3.87 -15.80 -11.76
CA THR A 285 3.93 -15.38 -10.35
C THR A 285 2.73 -14.50 -9.96
N TRP A 286 2.39 -13.52 -10.80
CA TRP A 286 1.21 -12.68 -10.56
C TRP A 286 -0.08 -13.49 -10.64
N ASN A 287 -0.21 -14.40 -11.61
CA ASN A 287 -1.41 -15.21 -11.74
C ASN A 287 -1.61 -16.13 -10.53
N GLU A 288 -0.56 -16.73 -10.00
CA GLU A 288 -0.60 -17.53 -8.77
C GLU A 288 -1.06 -16.71 -7.58
N LEU A 289 -0.55 -15.48 -7.41
CA LEU A 289 -0.94 -14.59 -6.33
C LEU A 289 -2.40 -14.14 -6.46
N LEU A 290 -2.81 -13.66 -7.63
CA LEU A 290 -4.18 -13.18 -7.86
C LEU A 290 -5.23 -14.29 -7.65
N ASN A 291 -4.88 -15.54 -7.96
CA ASN A 291 -5.74 -16.70 -7.71
C ASN A 291 -5.91 -17.06 -6.23
N ARG A 292 -5.22 -16.38 -5.31
CA ARG A 292 -5.52 -16.49 -3.87
C ARG A 292 -6.90 -15.95 -3.52
N ILE A 293 -7.41 -14.98 -4.28
CA ILE A 293 -8.81 -14.55 -4.16
C ILE A 293 -9.47 -14.67 -5.54
N GLN A 294 -10.40 -15.60 -5.67
CA GLN A 294 -11.19 -15.76 -6.88
C GLN A 294 -12.60 -15.23 -6.62
N VAL A 295 -13.09 -14.34 -7.50
CA VAL A 295 -14.45 -13.78 -7.42
C VAL A 295 -15.27 -14.18 -8.66
N GLU A 296 -16.59 -14.26 -8.48
CA GLU A 296 -17.53 -14.70 -9.53
C GLU A 296 -18.84 -13.90 -9.45
N GLY A 297 -19.47 -13.69 -10.61
CA GLY A 297 -20.79 -13.05 -10.70
C GLY A 297 -20.76 -11.54 -10.67
N GLY A 298 -19.58 -10.93 -10.89
CA GLY A 298 -19.43 -9.50 -11.15
C GLY A 298 -19.44 -9.16 -12.64
N THR A 299 -19.57 -7.87 -12.98
CA THR A 299 -19.38 -7.34 -14.33
C THR A 299 -17.89 -7.37 -14.70
N ASP A 300 -17.57 -7.22 -16.00
CA ASP A 300 -16.17 -7.12 -16.46
C ASP A 300 -15.43 -5.94 -15.80
N GLU A 301 -16.10 -4.78 -15.63
CA GLU A 301 -15.55 -3.63 -14.94
C GLU A 301 -15.28 -3.91 -13.45
N GLN A 302 -16.19 -4.56 -12.76
CA GLN A 302 -15.98 -4.97 -11.36
C GLN A 302 -14.81 -5.95 -11.21
N MET A 303 -14.67 -6.89 -12.16
CA MET A 303 -13.54 -7.83 -12.21
C MET A 303 -12.22 -7.09 -12.41
N LYS A 304 -12.17 -6.14 -13.36
CA LYS A 304 -10.98 -5.31 -13.61
C LYS A 304 -10.62 -4.45 -12.41
N THR A 305 -11.59 -3.79 -11.81
CA THR A 305 -11.39 -2.96 -10.60
C THR A 305 -10.85 -3.82 -9.46
N PHE A 306 -11.47 -4.98 -9.21
CA PHE A 306 -11.07 -5.87 -8.12
C PHE A 306 -9.63 -6.38 -8.28
N TYR A 307 -9.27 -6.90 -9.46
CA TYR A 307 -7.93 -7.44 -9.67
C TYR A 307 -6.86 -6.36 -9.82
N SER A 308 -7.21 -5.15 -10.27
CA SER A 308 -6.30 -4.00 -10.25
C SER A 308 -6.03 -3.53 -8.82
N CYS A 309 -7.05 -3.47 -7.96
CA CYS A 309 -6.87 -3.21 -6.53
C CYS A 309 -6.10 -4.34 -5.84
N LEU A 310 -6.38 -5.61 -6.15
CA LEU A 310 -5.62 -6.73 -5.57
C LEU A 310 -4.15 -6.71 -5.99
N PHE A 311 -3.85 -6.31 -7.21
CA PHE A 311 -2.48 -6.05 -7.65
C PHE A 311 -1.82 -4.96 -6.80
N ARG A 312 -2.46 -3.78 -6.62
CA ARG A 312 -1.92 -2.66 -5.84
C ARG A 312 -1.71 -3.02 -4.37
N ALA A 313 -2.66 -3.72 -3.75
CA ALA A 313 -2.57 -4.19 -2.36
C ALA A 313 -1.36 -5.13 -2.10
N ASN A 314 -0.78 -5.72 -3.15
CA ASN A 314 0.36 -6.63 -3.06
C ASN A 314 1.70 -6.02 -3.58
N LEU A 315 1.80 -4.69 -3.65
CA LEU A 315 3.04 -3.99 -3.99
C LEU A 315 3.84 -3.56 -2.75
N PHE A 316 3.16 -3.29 -1.64
CA PHE A 316 3.72 -2.73 -0.41
C PHE A 316 3.37 -3.59 0.82
N SER A 317 4.18 -3.65 1.86
CA SER A 317 5.52 -3.04 2.00
C SER A 317 6.54 -3.76 1.13
N ARG A 318 7.52 -3.03 0.59
CA ARG A 318 8.54 -3.61 -0.29
C ARG A 318 9.56 -4.42 0.51
N LYS A 319 10.04 -5.49 -0.10
CA LYS A 319 11.24 -6.22 0.38
C LYS A 319 12.44 -5.27 0.32
N PHE A 320 13.13 -5.14 1.43
CA PHE A 320 14.37 -4.36 1.53
C PHE A 320 15.53 -5.25 1.95
N TYR A 321 15.52 -6.48 1.48
CA TYR A 321 16.57 -7.48 1.70
C TYR A 321 16.99 -8.12 0.39
N GLU A 322 18.22 -8.58 0.37
CA GLU A 322 18.85 -9.24 -0.76
C GLU A 322 19.16 -10.70 -0.40
N ARG A 323 19.76 -11.44 -1.34
CA ARG A 323 20.17 -12.81 -1.12
C ARG A 323 21.66 -12.96 -1.37
N LYS A 324 22.38 -13.53 -0.40
CA LYS A 324 23.75 -13.97 -0.57
C LYS A 324 23.83 -15.04 -1.67
N ALA A 325 25.03 -15.35 -2.15
CA ALA A 325 25.25 -16.40 -3.15
C ALA A 325 24.74 -17.80 -2.69
N ASN A 326 24.69 -18.05 -1.38
CA ASN A 326 24.11 -19.27 -0.78
C ASN A 326 22.58 -19.22 -0.62
N GLY A 327 21.93 -18.11 -1.00
CA GLY A 327 20.47 -17.92 -0.93
C GLY A 327 19.96 -17.35 0.39
N GLU A 328 20.80 -17.16 1.41
CA GLU A 328 20.42 -16.58 2.69
C GLU A 328 20.05 -15.09 2.56
N PRO A 329 18.98 -14.61 3.25
CA PRO A 329 18.61 -13.21 3.23
C PRO A 329 19.55 -12.37 4.10
N TYR A 330 19.87 -11.15 3.62
CA TYR A 330 20.56 -10.12 4.37
C TYR A 330 20.23 -8.74 3.80
N TYR A 331 20.49 -7.67 4.54
CA TYR A 331 20.08 -6.33 4.12
C TYR A 331 21.03 -5.24 4.62
N TYR A 332 21.11 -4.15 3.86
CA TYR A 332 21.62 -2.88 4.35
C TYR A 332 20.52 -2.20 5.17
N SER A 333 20.83 -1.81 6.42
CA SER A 333 19.89 -1.11 7.27
C SER A 333 19.74 0.37 6.86
N PRO A 334 18.52 0.81 6.49
CA PRO A 334 18.29 2.23 6.22
C PRO A 334 18.25 3.06 7.52
N TYR A 335 18.33 2.42 8.70
CA TYR A 335 18.24 3.06 10.01
C TYR A 335 19.62 3.40 10.60
N ASP A 336 20.63 2.54 10.48
CA ASP A 336 21.97 2.76 11.01
C ASP A 336 23.11 2.61 9.99
N GLY A 337 22.81 2.23 8.76
CA GLY A 337 23.78 2.12 7.67
C GLY A 337 24.69 0.89 7.70
N LYS A 338 24.36 -0.12 8.52
CA LYS A 338 25.11 -1.38 8.58
C LYS A 338 24.42 -2.50 7.85
N VAL A 339 25.15 -3.60 7.64
CA VAL A 339 24.61 -4.80 6.98
C VAL A 339 24.29 -5.86 8.04
N TYR A 340 23.09 -6.45 7.94
CA TYR A 340 22.57 -7.46 8.86
C TYR A 340 22.03 -8.66 8.11
N ASP A 341 22.06 -9.84 8.73
CA ASP A 341 21.37 -11.03 8.25
C ASP A 341 19.87 -10.96 8.54
N GLY A 342 19.05 -11.54 7.67
CA GLY A 342 17.61 -11.63 7.85
C GLY A 342 16.80 -10.80 6.86
N TYR A 343 15.58 -10.46 7.25
CA TYR A 343 14.59 -9.80 6.42
C TYR A 343 14.37 -8.35 6.87
N MET A 344 14.28 -7.44 5.91
CA MET A 344 13.86 -6.06 6.13
C MET A 344 12.79 -5.69 5.10
N TYR A 345 11.87 -4.80 5.49
CA TYR A 345 10.81 -4.28 4.65
C TYR A 345 10.69 -2.77 4.85
N THR A 346 10.21 -2.07 3.82
CA THR A 346 10.10 -0.60 3.83
C THR A 346 8.98 -0.11 2.91
N ASP A 347 8.94 1.20 2.67
CA ASP A 347 8.02 1.91 1.77
C ASP A 347 6.57 1.73 2.20
N ASN A 348 6.28 2.17 3.43
CA ASN A 348 4.92 2.13 3.96
C ASN A 348 4.70 3.18 5.06
N GLY A 349 3.55 3.87 4.99
CA GLY A 349 3.01 4.72 6.03
C GLY A 349 1.94 3.98 6.82
N PHE A 350 2.16 3.78 8.13
CA PHE A 350 1.28 2.91 8.90
C PHE A 350 -0.04 3.60 9.27
N TRP A 351 -0.07 4.94 9.35
CA TRP A 351 -1.31 5.70 9.53
C TRP A 351 -2.33 5.41 8.43
N ASP A 352 -1.85 5.22 7.18
CA ASP A 352 -2.67 4.89 6.02
C ASP A 352 -3.10 3.42 6.03
N THR A 353 -2.16 2.52 6.32
CA THR A 353 -2.23 1.11 5.93
C THR A 353 -2.67 0.16 7.06
N PHE A 354 -2.57 0.55 8.34
CA PHE A 354 -3.01 -0.30 9.46
C PHE A 354 -4.50 -0.66 9.36
N ARG A 355 -5.30 0.20 8.73
CA ARG A 355 -6.77 0.14 8.64
C ARG A 355 -7.30 -0.98 7.75
N SER A 356 -6.55 -1.36 6.72
CA SER A 356 -7.02 -2.31 5.71
C SER A 356 -5.93 -3.19 5.11
N GLN A 357 -4.78 -2.61 4.69
CA GLN A 357 -3.73 -3.33 3.99
C GLN A 357 -3.10 -4.42 4.87
N PHE A 358 -2.75 -4.10 6.13
CA PHE A 358 -2.21 -5.09 7.05
C PHE A 358 -3.23 -6.16 7.48
N PRO A 359 -4.50 -5.83 7.79
CA PRO A 359 -5.55 -6.85 7.99
C PRO A 359 -5.74 -7.79 6.81
N LEU A 360 -5.67 -7.30 5.55
CA LEU A 360 -5.72 -8.14 4.36
C LEU A 360 -4.45 -9.01 4.22
N THR A 361 -3.27 -8.43 4.50
CA THR A 361 -1.99 -9.15 4.46
C THR A 361 -1.94 -10.27 5.50
N ASN A 362 -2.52 -10.10 6.70
CA ASN A 362 -2.64 -11.13 7.71
C ASN A 362 -3.45 -12.34 7.21
N ILE A 363 -4.45 -12.13 6.36
CA ILE A 363 -5.22 -13.22 5.72
C ILE A 363 -4.38 -13.89 4.61
N LEU A 364 -3.80 -13.09 3.72
CA LEU A 364 -3.19 -13.62 2.50
C LEU A 364 -1.74 -14.10 2.69
N HIS A 365 -0.96 -13.44 3.57
CA HIS A 365 0.50 -13.60 3.65
C HIS A 365 1.00 -13.66 5.11
N PRO A 366 0.44 -14.50 6.00
CA PRO A 366 0.81 -14.52 7.42
C PRO A 366 2.29 -14.81 7.66
N THR A 367 2.93 -15.66 6.82
CA THR A 367 4.38 -15.93 6.92
C THR A 367 5.21 -14.67 6.64
N MET A 368 4.86 -13.90 5.61
CA MET A 368 5.55 -12.64 5.29
C MET A 368 5.30 -11.61 6.39
N GLN A 369 4.08 -11.55 6.88
CA GLN A 369 3.69 -10.63 7.96
C GLN A 369 4.52 -10.86 9.23
N GLY A 370 4.72 -12.12 9.62
CA GLY A 370 5.58 -12.45 10.76
C GLY A 370 7.04 -12.01 10.58
N ARG A 371 7.59 -12.12 9.36
CA ARG A 371 8.92 -11.57 9.03
C ARG A 371 8.93 -10.04 9.12
N TYR A 372 7.85 -9.40 8.71
CA TYR A 372 7.74 -7.96 8.79
C TYR A 372 7.67 -7.46 10.24
N MET A 373 6.92 -8.14 11.11
CA MET A 373 6.88 -7.81 12.54
C MET A 373 8.29 -7.88 13.16
N ASN A 374 9.07 -8.90 12.82
CA ASN A 374 10.48 -8.97 13.25
C ASN A 374 11.33 -7.83 12.65
N ALA A 375 11.07 -7.40 11.42
CA ALA A 375 11.78 -6.28 10.81
C ALA A 375 11.49 -4.95 11.52
N LEU A 376 10.27 -4.72 12.01
CA LEU A 376 9.93 -3.55 12.83
C LEU A 376 10.74 -3.54 14.15
N LEU A 377 10.86 -4.69 14.79
CA LEU A 377 11.66 -4.82 16.03
C LEU A 377 13.17 -4.65 15.75
N ALA A 378 13.65 -5.19 14.63
CA ALA A 378 15.04 -4.97 14.20
C ALA A 378 15.33 -3.49 13.90
N ALA A 379 14.39 -2.78 13.25
CA ALA A 379 14.52 -1.34 13.03
C ALA A 379 14.62 -0.58 14.36
N GLN A 380 13.78 -0.93 15.34
CA GLN A 380 13.83 -0.34 16.67
C GLN A 380 15.16 -0.61 17.38
N GLU A 381 15.71 -1.82 17.30
CA GLU A 381 17.04 -2.12 17.85
C GLU A 381 18.16 -1.33 17.16
N GLN A 382 18.01 -1.00 15.88
CA GLN A 382 19.03 -0.29 15.08
C GLN A 382 18.99 1.25 15.27
N CYS A 383 17.83 1.84 15.46
CA CYS A 383 17.71 3.31 15.61
C CYS A 383 17.11 3.77 16.95
N GLY A 384 16.63 2.85 17.80
CA GLY A 384 16.01 3.15 19.09
C GLY A 384 14.50 3.38 19.02
N TRP A 385 13.89 3.44 17.84
CA TRP A 385 12.49 3.82 17.61
C TRP A 385 11.78 2.86 16.66
N LEU A 386 10.51 2.58 16.94
CA LEU A 386 9.67 1.86 15.98
C LEU A 386 9.39 2.74 14.75
N PRO A 387 9.42 2.20 13.53
CA PRO A 387 9.04 2.97 12.35
C PRO A 387 7.56 3.34 12.37
N SER A 388 7.23 4.49 11.79
CA SER A 388 5.85 4.92 11.55
C SER A 388 5.57 5.19 10.07
N TRP A 389 6.55 5.78 9.38
CA TRP A 389 6.51 6.05 7.96
C TRP A 389 7.89 5.87 7.34
N SER A 390 8.12 4.79 6.61
CA SER A 390 9.45 4.42 6.08
C SER A 390 9.55 4.60 4.57
N ALA A 391 10.63 5.31 4.09
CA ALA A 391 10.95 5.48 2.67
C ALA A 391 12.44 5.84 2.42
N PRO A 392 13.41 4.93 2.42
CA PRO A 392 13.39 3.57 2.99
C PRO A 392 13.56 3.54 4.51
N GLY A 393 14.20 4.53 5.14
CA GLY A 393 14.27 4.73 6.59
C GLY A 393 13.11 5.58 7.10
N GLU A 394 13.11 5.89 8.39
CA GLU A 394 12.03 6.64 9.00
C GLU A 394 12.00 8.11 8.51
N THR A 395 10.82 8.60 8.20
CA THR A 395 10.60 9.96 7.69
C THR A 395 9.94 10.89 8.71
N GLY A 396 9.31 10.34 9.75
CA GLY A 396 8.54 11.10 10.74
C GLY A 396 7.21 11.64 10.24
N GLY A 397 6.65 11.05 9.16
CA GLY A 397 5.38 11.48 8.55
C GLY A 397 4.15 11.05 9.35
N MET A 398 3.07 11.83 9.22
CA MET A 398 1.73 11.60 9.73
C MET A 398 1.61 11.56 11.26
N LEU A 399 0.57 10.91 11.79
CA LEU A 399 0.20 10.86 13.22
C LEU A 399 0.21 9.43 13.75
N GLY A 400 0.20 9.27 15.07
CA GLY A 400 0.09 7.98 15.76
C GLY A 400 1.40 7.18 15.81
N ASN A 401 1.37 6.08 16.57
CA ASN A 401 2.49 5.14 16.70
C ASN A 401 2.03 3.75 16.23
N HIS A 402 1.43 3.67 15.05
CA HIS A 402 0.64 2.52 14.58
C HIS A 402 1.45 1.23 14.35
N SER A 403 2.77 1.22 14.50
CA SER A 403 3.56 -0.01 14.58
C SER A 403 3.00 -0.98 15.63
N ILE A 404 2.48 -0.46 16.76
CA ILE A 404 1.86 -1.31 17.78
C ILE A 404 0.54 -1.92 17.32
N SER A 405 -0.23 -1.20 16.49
CA SER A 405 -1.44 -1.74 15.88
C SER A 405 -1.11 -2.94 15.00
N LEU A 406 -0.07 -2.85 14.15
CA LEU A 406 0.38 -3.94 13.30
C LEU A 406 0.80 -5.17 14.13
N LEU A 407 1.58 -4.95 15.20
CA LEU A 407 2.07 -6.01 16.09
C LEU A 407 0.92 -6.68 16.85
N ALA A 408 -0.01 -5.89 17.41
CA ALA A 408 -1.16 -6.41 18.14
C ALA A 408 -2.14 -7.15 17.21
N ASP A 409 -2.38 -6.62 15.99
CA ASP A 409 -3.25 -7.24 15.00
C ASP A 409 -2.68 -8.57 14.48
N ALA A 410 -1.39 -8.63 14.19
CA ALA A 410 -0.71 -9.86 13.83
C ALA A 410 -0.80 -10.92 14.95
N TRP A 411 -0.61 -10.49 16.21
CA TRP A 411 -0.74 -11.38 17.35
C TRP A 411 -2.18 -11.87 17.55
N ALA A 412 -3.18 -11.00 17.47
CA ALA A 412 -4.59 -11.36 17.56
C ALA A 412 -5.00 -12.40 16.50
N LYS A 413 -4.35 -12.36 15.33
CA LYS A 413 -4.57 -13.27 14.19
C LYS A 413 -3.60 -14.46 14.16
N GLY A 414 -3.06 -14.85 15.31
CA GLY A 414 -2.31 -16.11 15.43
C GLY A 414 -0.87 -16.07 14.91
N ILE A 415 -0.33 -14.94 14.47
CA ILE A 415 1.07 -14.82 14.02
C ILE A 415 1.98 -14.71 15.24
N ARG A 416 2.77 -15.76 15.53
CA ARG A 416 3.56 -15.95 16.76
C ARG A 416 5.07 -15.96 16.53
N THR A 417 5.56 -15.41 15.42
CA THR A 417 6.97 -15.51 15.01
C THR A 417 7.85 -14.37 15.51
N PHE A 418 7.32 -13.44 16.28
CA PHE A 418 8.04 -12.33 16.89
C PHE A 418 7.89 -12.31 18.42
N ASP A 419 8.78 -11.58 19.10
CA ASP A 419 8.79 -11.47 20.56
C ASP A 419 7.84 -10.34 21.01
N PRO A 420 6.71 -10.64 21.67
CA PRO A 420 5.74 -9.66 22.11
C PRO A 420 6.25 -8.79 23.28
N GLU A 421 7.18 -9.29 24.11
CA GLU A 421 7.77 -8.51 25.20
C GLU A 421 8.68 -7.39 24.64
N LYS A 422 9.47 -7.71 23.62
CA LYS A 422 10.23 -6.69 22.88
C LYS A 422 9.29 -5.65 22.25
N ALA A 423 8.19 -6.09 21.64
CA ALA A 423 7.20 -5.20 21.03
C ALA A 423 6.58 -4.25 22.06
N LEU A 424 6.16 -4.76 23.21
CA LEU A 424 5.59 -3.96 24.32
C LEU A 424 6.61 -2.95 24.87
N LYS A 425 7.85 -3.39 25.09
CA LYS A 425 8.92 -2.51 25.57
C LYS A 425 9.24 -1.39 24.56
N ALA A 426 9.31 -1.74 23.27
CA ALA A 426 9.55 -0.78 22.19
C ALA A 426 8.41 0.24 22.13
N TYR A 427 7.16 -0.21 22.19
CA TYR A 427 6.01 0.68 22.17
C TYR A 427 5.93 1.58 23.44
N ALA A 428 6.22 1.05 24.62
CA ALA A 428 6.27 1.87 25.82
C ALA A 428 7.30 2.99 25.72
N HIS A 429 8.43 2.71 25.03
CA HIS A 429 9.41 3.76 24.72
C HIS A 429 8.83 4.83 23.79
N GLU A 430 8.12 4.44 22.71
CA GLU A 430 7.42 5.36 21.81
C GLU A 430 6.39 6.23 22.56
N ALA A 431 5.55 5.60 23.37
CA ALA A 431 4.42 6.25 24.03
C ALA A 431 4.85 7.30 25.07
N MET A 432 6.02 7.14 25.69
CA MET A 432 6.48 7.92 26.84
C MET A 432 7.70 8.81 26.55
N ASN A 433 8.07 9.01 25.29
CA ASN A 433 9.20 9.82 24.92
C ASN A 433 8.92 10.61 23.63
N LYS A 434 9.57 11.75 23.50
CA LYS A 434 9.59 12.53 22.26
C LYS A 434 10.66 11.96 21.33
N GLY A 435 10.27 11.63 20.12
CA GLY A 435 11.17 11.10 19.10
C GLY A 435 12.04 12.17 18.41
N PRO A 436 13.07 11.72 17.69
CA PRO A 436 14.04 12.62 17.05
C PRO A 436 13.55 13.23 15.73
N TRP A 437 12.58 12.60 15.06
CA TRP A 437 12.17 12.96 13.69
C TRP A 437 10.82 13.69 13.60
N GLY A 438 10.28 14.16 14.75
CA GLY A 438 8.98 14.84 14.81
C GLY A 438 7.80 13.90 14.60
N GLY A 439 6.61 14.45 14.44
CA GLY A 439 5.39 13.74 14.05
C GLY A 439 5.13 12.41 14.78
N ALA A 440 5.34 11.34 14.09
CA ALA A 440 4.91 10.00 14.47
C ALA A 440 5.96 9.12 15.18
N ASN A 441 7.18 9.58 15.39
CA ASN A 441 8.16 8.87 16.23
C ASN A 441 8.17 9.44 17.64
N GLY A 442 7.78 8.60 18.58
CA GLY A 442 7.49 9.06 19.92
C GLY A 442 6.23 9.95 19.94
N ARG A 443 6.04 10.69 21.03
CA ARG A 443 4.91 11.61 21.20
C ARG A 443 5.42 12.97 21.61
N GLY A 444 5.14 13.99 20.78
CA GLY A 444 5.62 15.37 21.02
C GLY A 444 5.13 15.96 22.33
N PHE A 445 3.92 15.64 22.71
CA PHE A 445 3.22 16.11 23.94
C PHE A 445 2.87 14.93 24.86
N TRP A 446 3.75 13.94 25.00
CA TRP A 446 3.46 12.74 25.78
C TRP A 446 3.15 13.04 27.26
N LYS A 447 3.82 14.01 27.89
CA LYS A 447 3.60 14.40 29.28
C LYS A 447 2.19 14.95 29.48
N GLU A 448 1.83 15.95 28.68
CA GLU A 448 0.52 16.56 28.66
C GLU A 448 -0.57 15.52 28.36
N TYR A 449 -0.34 14.62 27.41
CA TYR A 449 -1.26 13.52 27.11
C TYR A 449 -1.48 12.58 28.29
N PHE A 450 -0.45 12.26 29.06
CA PHE A 450 -0.57 11.42 30.26
C PHE A 450 -1.18 12.18 31.45
N GLU A 451 -0.86 13.45 31.61
CA GLU A 451 -1.31 14.29 32.75
C GLU A 451 -2.73 14.81 32.54
N LEU A 452 -3.01 15.43 31.38
CA LEU A 452 -4.29 16.05 31.05
C LEU A 452 -5.29 15.03 30.48
N GLY A 453 -4.79 13.94 29.89
CA GLY A 453 -5.59 12.97 29.14
C GLY A 453 -5.88 13.40 27.70
N TYR A 454 -5.18 14.38 27.15
CA TYR A 454 -5.27 14.81 25.76
C TYR A 454 -4.04 15.64 25.35
N VAL A 455 -3.81 15.75 24.04
CA VAL A 455 -2.83 16.67 23.46
C VAL A 455 -3.48 18.06 23.35
N PRO A 456 -2.88 19.12 23.91
CA PRO A 456 -3.52 20.42 23.96
C PRO A 456 -3.48 21.16 22.61
N TYR A 457 -4.51 21.98 22.36
CA TYR A 457 -4.64 22.91 21.24
C TYR A 457 -4.65 24.36 21.79
N PRO A 458 -3.98 25.36 21.20
CA PRO A 458 -3.28 25.31 19.89
C PRO A 458 -1.79 24.92 19.97
N GLU A 459 -1.29 24.43 21.10
CA GLU A 459 0.12 24.06 21.29
C GLU A 459 0.57 22.98 20.30
N SER A 460 -0.35 22.10 19.89
CA SER A 460 -0.13 21.14 18.82
C SER A 460 -1.22 21.25 17.74
N MET A 461 -0.78 21.43 16.49
CA MET A 461 -1.67 21.22 15.34
C MET A 461 -2.01 19.72 15.22
N GLY A 462 -3.25 19.40 14.86
CA GLY A 462 -3.71 18.02 14.85
C GLY A 462 -3.94 17.41 16.25
N SER A 463 -4.07 18.22 17.30
CA SER A 463 -4.08 17.78 18.70
C SER A 463 -5.19 16.77 19.05
N SER A 464 -6.42 17.00 18.58
CA SER A 464 -7.52 16.07 18.83
C SER A 464 -7.35 14.79 18.02
N ALA A 465 -6.87 14.90 16.77
CA ALA A 465 -6.51 13.74 15.97
C ALA A 465 -5.43 12.90 16.67
N GLN A 466 -4.33 13.53 17.13
CA GLN A 466 -3.28 12.85 17.91
C GLN A 466 -3.81 12.16 19.15
N THR A 467 -4.71 12.82 19.89
CA THR A 467 -5.32 12.25 21.10
C THR A 467 -6.09 10.96 20.80
N MET A 468 -6.85 10.94 19.72
CA MET A 468 -7.62 9.75 19.31
C MET A 468 -6.73 8.63 18.79
N GLU A 469 -5.75 8.95 17.95
CA GLU A 469 -4.79 7.96 17.42
C GLU A 469 -3.96 7.35 18.56
N TYR A 470 -3.46 8.16 19.52
CA TYR A 470 -2.73 7.66 20.68
C TYR A 470 -3.60 6.79 21.59
N ALA A 471 -4.89 7.14 21.78
CA ALA A 471 -5.80 6.31 22.56
C ALA A 471 -6.02 4.92 21.93
N TYR A 472 -6.11 4.86 20.60
CA TYR A 472 -6.18 3.59 19.88
C TYR A 472 -4.87 2.81 19.93
N ASP A 473 -3.72 3.48 19.79
CA ASP A 473 -2.41 2.82 19.91
C ASP A 473 -2.21 2.24 21.34
N ASP A 474 -2.63 2.98 22.39
CA ASP A 474 -2.57 2.51 23.76
C ASP A 474 -3.52 1.32 23.99
N PHE A 475 -4.68 1.29 23.34
CA PHE A 475 -5.52 0.11 23.28
C PHE A 475 -4.80 -1.08 22.65
N CYS A 476 -4.11 -0.90 21.53
CA CYS A 476 -3.33 -1.96 20.87
C CYS A 476 -2.22 -2.48 21.79
N GLY A 477 -1.52 -1.59 22.50
CA GLY A 477 -0.54 -1.96 23.52
C GLY A 477 -1.16 -2.75 24.68
N TYR A 478 -2.31 -2.29 25.18
CA TYR A 478 -3.10 -3.02 26.19
C TYR A 478 -3.53 -4.40 25.73
N GLN A 479 -4.06 -4.52 24.50
CA GLN A 479 -4.50 -5.80 23.94
C GLN A 479 -3.34 -6.78 23.78
N LEU A 480 -2.20 -6.35 23.26
CA LEU A 480 -1.03 -7.21 23.15
C LEU A 480 -0.58 -7.68 24.54
N ALA A 481 -0.56 -6.77 25.53
CA ALA A 481 -0.24 -7.11 26.92
C ALA A 481 -1.27 -8.07 27.54
N LYS A 482 -2.56 -7.91 27.25
CA LYS A 482 -3.64 -8.81 27.70
C LYS A 482 -3.48 -10.22 27.11
N MET A 483 -3.28 -10.31 25.79
CA MET A 483 -3.11 -11.59 25.07
C MET A 483 -1.85 -12.36 25.48
N THR A 484 -0.82 -11.67 25.95
CA THR A 484 0.46 -12.26 26.40
C THR A 484 0.54 -12.43 27.93
N GLY A 485 -0.46 -11.96 28.67
CA GLY A 485 -0.50 -12.04 30.13
C GLY A 485 0.40 -11.04 30.85
N ASN A 486 0.95 -10.04 30.20
CA ASN A 486 1.83 -9.03 30.79
C ASN A 486 1.01 -7.99 31.58
N LYS A 487 0.91 -8.17 32.91
CA LYS A 487 0.13 -7.31 33.82
C LYS A 487 0.67 -5.89 33.90
N HIS A 488 1.99 -5.72 33.87
CA HIS A 488 2.62 -4.41 33.96
C HIS A 488 2.16 -3.48 32.82
N TYR A 489 2.27 -3.92 31.57
CA TYR A 489 1.86 -3.08 30.44
C TYR A 489 0.34 -2.96 30.29
N GLN A 490 -0.45 -3.94 30.78
CA GLN A 490 -1.89 -3.73 30.92
C GLN A 490 -2.19 -2.52 31.82
N GLU A 491 -1.55 -2.42 32.99
CA GLU A 491 -1.73 -1.29 33.91
C GLU A 491 -1.26 0.03 33.30
N VAL A 492 -0.13 0.02 32.59
CA VAL A 492 0.44 1.22 31.93
C VAL A 492 -0.54 1.83 30.94
N PHE A 493 -1.19 1.03 30.11
CA PHE A 493 -2.03 1.53 28.99
C PHE A 493 -3.53 1.59 29.33
N ALA A 494 -3.99 0.95 30.41
CA ALA A 494 -5.41 0.81 30.76
C ALA A 494 -6.20 2.12 30.85
N ARG A 495 -5.55 3.22 31.27
CA ARG A 495 -6.21 4.53 31.43
C ARG A 495 -6.25 5.28 30.10
N GLN A 496 -5.15 5.28 29.37
CA GLN A 496 -4.93 6.14 28.21
C GLN A 496 -5.82 5.79 27.01
N MET A 497 -6.21 4.53 26.87
CA MET A 497 -7.09 4.07 25.80
C MET A 497 -8.49 4.71 25.82
N TYR A 498 -8.87 5.40 26.92
CA TYR A 498 -10.12 6.16 27.04
C TYR A 498 -9.94 7.67 26.80
N ASN A 499 -8.73 8.15 26.53
CA ASN A 499 -8.44 9.58 26.43
C ASN A 499 -9.19 10.29 25.30
N TYR A 500 -9.66 9.59 24.27
CA TYR A 500 -10.52 10.14 23.22
C TYR A 500 -11.77 10.83 23.78
N LYS A 501 -12.27 10.41 24.97
CA LYS A 501 -13.44 11.00 25.66
C LYS A 501 -13.20 12.45 26.08
N ASN A 502 -11.94 12.82 26.35
CA ASN A 502 -11.58 14.15 26.83
C ASN A 502 -11.63 15.25 25.76
N VAL A 503 -11.64 14.87 24.48
CA VAL A 503 -11.72 15.79 23.34
C VAL A 503 -13.09 15.77 22.65
N PHE A 504 -14.07 15.01 23.18
CA PHE A 504 -15.45 15.06 22.73
C PHE A 504 -16.24 16.12 23.50
N ASP A 505 -16.83 17.07 22.77
CA ASP A 505 -17.72 18.09 23.33
C ASP A 505 -19.19 17.64 23.18
N PRO A 506 -19.85 17.18 24.28
CA PRO A 506 -21.21 16.66 24.22
C PRO A 506 -22.26 17.74 23.91
N SER A 507 -21.93 19.02 24.12
CA SER A 507 -22.84 20.12 23.86
C SER A 507 -23.11 20.33 22.36
N ILE A 508 -22.14 19.97 21.52
CA ILE A 508 -22.21 20.10 20.05
C ILE A 508 -22.14 18.77 19.31
N GLY A 509 -21.75 17.68 20.01
CA GLY A 509 -21.63 16.34 19.46
C GLY A 509 -20.51 16.21 18.42
N PHE A 510 -19.32 16.75 18.74
CA PHE A 510 -18.11 16.65 17.93
C PHE A 510 -16.85 16.50 18.79
N MET A 511 -15.83 15.88 18.22
CA MET A 511 -14.47 16.06 18.68
C MET A 511 -14.03 17.51 18.42
N ARG A 512 -13.27 18.11 19.35
CA ARG A 512 -12.93 19.53 19.33
C ARG A 512 -11.59 19.78 20.01
N GLY A 513 -10.87 20.81 19.60
CA GLY A 513 -9.64 21.25 20.25
C GLY A 513 -9.88 21.73 21.69
N LYS A 514 -8.92 21.40 22.58
CA LYS A 514 -9.00 21.76 24.02
C LYS A 514 -7.65 22.28 24.50
N GLY A 515 -7.66 23.44 25.15
CA GLY A 515 -6.46 24.10 25.64
C GLY A 515 -5.89 23.46 26.90
N VAL A 516 -4.65 23.84 27.27
CA VAL A 516 -4.01 23.39 28.52
C VAL A 516 -4.81 23.78 29.78
N ASP A 517 -5.64 24.83 29.69
CA ASP A 517 -6.54 25.30 30.77
C ASP A 517 -7.87 24.53 30.80
N GLY A 518 -8.04 23.53 29.97
CA GLY A 518 -9.25 22.72 29.87
C GLY A 518 -10.42 23.36 29.12
N LYS A 519 -10.25 24.56 28.55
CA LYS A 519 -11.29 25.21 27.77
C LYS A 519 -11.31 24.70 26.34
N TRP A 520 -12.52 24.66 25.77
CA TRP A 520 -12.70 24.34 24.38
C TRP A 520 -12.19 25.44 23.45
N GLN A 521 -11.70 25.02 22.27
CA GLN A 521 -11.34 25.94 21.19
C GLN A 521 -12.48 26.89 20.84
N GLU A 522 -12.21 28.19 20.77
CA GLU A 522 -13.14 29.20 20.29
C GLU A 522 -12.40 30.19 19.35
N PRO A 523 -12.99 30.57 18.20
CA PRO A 523 -14.23 30.03 17.62
C PRO A 523 -14.07 28.59 17.13
N PHE A 524 -15.19 27.88 16.99
CA PHE A 524 -15.20 26.52 16.45
C PHE A 524 -16.23 26.39 15.32
N ASP A 525 -15.78 25.94 14.16
CA ASP A 525 -16.63 25.56 13.02
C ASP A 525 -16.30 24.12 12.61
N PRO A 526 -17.26 23.17 12.69
CA PRO A 526 -16.99 21.76 12.41
C PRO A 526 -16.64 21.46 10.95
N LEU A 527 -16.81 22.43 10.03
CA LEU A 527 -16.46 22.31 8.61
C LEU A 527 -15.05 22.80 8.29
N GLU A 528 -14.37 23.48 9.22
CA GLU A 528 -13.00 23.95 9.01
C GLU A 528 -12.00 22.80 9.07
N TRP A 529 -11.17 22.72 8.02
CA TRP A 529 -10.11 21.72 7.91
C TRP A 529 -8.86 22.16 8.64
N GLY A 530 -8.15 21.20 9.23
CA GLY A 530 -6.93 21.45 10.00
C GLY A 530 -7.23 21.84 11.44
N GLY A 531 -6.44 22.74 12.02
CA GLY A 531 -6.53 23.10 13.43
C GLY A 531 -6.23 21.89 14.33
N PRO A 532 -7.22 21.41 15.13
CA PRO A 532 -7.04 20.23 15.96
C PRO A 532 -7.08 18.92 15.17
N PHE A 533 -7.25 18.95 13.85
CA PHE A 533 -7.34 17.79 12.96
C PHE A 533 -6.24 17.80 11.90
N CYS A 534 -5.94 16.64 11.34
CA CYS A 534 -4.97 16.46 10.27
C CYS A 534 -5.69 15.97 9.01
N GLU A 535 -5.53 16.67 7.88
CA GLU A 535 -6.14 16.33 6.60
C GLU A 535 -7.65 16.02 6.70
N GLY A 536 -8.34 16.84 7.48
CA GLY A 536 -9.76 16.65 7.75
C GLY A 536 -10.34 17.73 8.65
N ASN A 537 -11.59 17.53 9.02
CA ASN A 537 -12.37 18.38 9.92
C ASN A 537 -13.11 17.56 10.99
N ALA A 538 -13.95 18.20 11.80
CA ALA A 538 -14.68 17.52 12.87
C ALA A 538 -15.66 16.46 12.35
N TRP A 539 -16.24 16.63 11.15
CA TRP A 539 -17.13 15.63 10.52
C TRP A 539 -16.40 14.35 10.14
N HIS A 540 -15.08 14.41 9.90
CA HIS A 540 -14.27 13.25 9.58
C HIS A 540 -13.77 12.56 10.85
N TYR A 541 -13.17 13.33 11.77
CA TYR A 541 -12.49 12.77 12.92
C TYR A 541 -13.37 12.32 14.08
N THR A 542 -14.60 12.84 14.21
CA THR A 542 -15.50 12.43 15.31
C THR A 542 -15.71 10.91 15.37
N TRP A 543 -15.50 10.20 14.29
CA TRP A 543 -15.70 8.75 14.16
C TRP A 543 -14.41 7.93 14.38
N SER A 544 -13.25 8.55 14.51
CA SER A 544 -11.93 7.88 14.63
C SER A 544 -11.71 7.26 16.02
N VAL A 545 -12.67 6.47 16.48
CA VAL A 545 -12.63 5.70 17.73
C VAL A 545 -12.89 4.23 17.38
N PHE A 546 -11.85 3.55 16.92
CA PHE A 546 -11.96 2.20 16.37
C PHE A 546 -12.20 1.13 17.44
N HIS A 547 -11.61 1.33 18.62
CA HIS A 547 -11.53 0.36 19.72
C HIS A 547 -12.70 0.45 20.71
N ASP A 548 -13.45 1.56 20.73
CA ASP A 548 -14.50 1.77 21.71
C ASP A 548 -15.73 2.51 21.12
N VAL A 549 -16.31 1.91 20.08
CA VAL A 549 -17.47 2.48 19.38
C VAL A 549 -18.69 2.59 20.32
N GLU A 550 -18.90 1.63 21.23
CA GLU A 550 -19.98 1.73 22.24
C GLU A 550 -19.75 2.92 23.19
N GLY A 551 -18.48 3.11 23.64
CA GLY A 551 -18.14 4.28 24.45
C GLY A 551 -18.36 5.59 23.71
N LEU A 552 -18.16 5.63 22.38
CA LEU A 552 -18.50 6.78 21.56
C LEU A 552 -20.03 6.97 21.46
N ILE A 553 -20.80 5.90 21.28
CA ILE A 553 -22.28 5.93 21.28
C ILE A 553 -22.81 6.50 22.60
N ASP A 554 -22.22 6.08 23.72
CA ASP A 554 -22.58 6.59 25.07
C ASP A 554 -22.35 8.10 25.18
N LEU A 555 -21.28 8.64 24.59
CA LEU A 555 -21.03 10.09 24.55
C LEU A 555 -22.10 10.85 23.75
N PHE A 556 -22.68 10.24 22.72
CA PHE A 556 -23.85 10.79 22.00
C PHE A 556 -25.16 10.63 22.78
N GLY A 557 -25.18 9.77 23.81
CA GLY A 557 -26.31 9.52 24.69
C GLY A 557 -27.35 8.52 24.19
N SER A 558 -27.29 8.06 22.93
CA SER A 558 -28.10 6.94 22.41
C SER A 558 -27.69 6.54 21.00
N ASP A 559 -27.98 5.27 20.62
CA ASP A 559 -27.82 4.76 19.25
C ASP A 559 -28.51 5.64 18.20
N GLN A 560 -29.71 6.16 18.53
CA GLN A 560 -30.47 6.99 17.59
C GLN A 560 -29.77 8.33 17.32
N ARG A 561 -29.28 9.02 18.36
CA ARG A 561 -28.57 10.30 18.21
C ARG A 561 -27.27 10.10 17.44
N PHE A 562 -26.55 9.04 17.74
CA PHE A 562 -25.33 8.64 17.06
C PHE A 562 -25.59 8.40 15.56
N THR A 563 -26.55 7.53 15.22
CA THR A 563 -26.84 7.21 13.81
C THR A 563 -27.46 8.39 13.04
N THR A 564 -28.25 9.25 13.69
CA THR A 564 -28.74 10.47 13.06
C THR A 564 -27.61 11.43 12.71
N LYS A 565 -26.60 11.55 13.57
CA LYS A 565 -25.41 12.35 13.29
C LYS A 565 -24.60 11.74 12.13
N MET A 566 -24.45 10.41 12.10
CA MET A 566 -23.83 9.70 10.97
C MET A 566 -24.56 9.91 9.64
N ASP A 567 -25.90 9.86 9.65
CA ASP A 567 -26.72 10.13 8.45
C ASP A 567 -26.44 11.53 7.90
N SER A 568 -26.20 12.52 8.79
CA SER A 568 -25.89 13.89 8.40
C SER A 568 -24.59 14.01 7.61
N VAL A 569 -23.59 13.14 7.85
CA VAL A 569 -22.33 13.11 7.08
C VAL A 569 -22.61 12.95 5.59
N PHE A 570 -23.52 12.06 5.22
CA PHE A 570 -23.85 11.75 3.81
C PHE A 570 -24.85 12.71 3.17
N THR A 571 -25.60 13.46 3.97
CA THR A 571 -26.71 14.30 3.49
C THR A 571 -26.42 15.79 3.48
N LEU A 572 -25.42 16.24 4.22
CA LEU A 572 -24.95 17.62 4.20
C LEU A 572 -24.29 17.96 2.86
N PRO A 573 -24.31 19.23 2.44
CA PRO A 573 -23.52 19.67 1.30
C PRO A 573 -22.02 19.40 1.52
N SER A 574 -21.29 19.11 0.44
CA SER A 574 -19.82 18.99 0.45
C SER A 574 -19.14 20.38 0.55
N THR A 575 -19.51 21.14 1.58
CA THR A 575 -18.99 22.50 1.80
C THR A 575 -17.53 22.43 2.22
N ILE A 576 -16.66 23.17 1.51
CA ILE A 576 -15.22 23.28 1.77
C ILE A 576 -14.96 24.57 2.58
N LYS A 577 -14.32 24.43 3.73
CA LYS A 577 -13.72 25.54 4.51
C LYS A 577 -12.28 25.20 4.80
N PRO A 578 -11.32 25.82 4.08
CA PRO A 578 -9.89 25.44 4.19
C PRO A 578 -9.28 25.57 5.58
N GLY A 579 -9.86 26.41 6.45
CA GLY A 579 -9.39 26.59 7.83
C GLY A 579 -7.90 26.95 7.90
N THR A 580 -7.13 26.23 8.72
CA THR A 580 -5.69 26.50 8.92
C THR A 580 -4.81 26.12 7.74
N TYR A 581 -5.32 25.39 6.74
CA TYR A 581 -4.57 25.16 5.48
C TYR A 581 -4.43 26.43 4.62
N GLY A 582 -5.29 27.43 4.84
CA GLY A 582 -5.24 28.70 4.13
C GLY A 582 -5.60 28.64 2.65
N GLY A 583 -5.82 27.46 2.08
CA GLY A 583 -6.18 27.20 0.70
C GLY A 583 -6.81 25.83 0.54
N VAL A 584 -7.42 25.57 -0.62
CA VAL A 584 -8.03 24.27 -0.93
C VAL A 584 -6.95 23.28 -1.26
N ILE A 585 -6.84 22.20 -0.50
CA ILE A 585 -5.98 21.05 -0.75
C ILE A 585 -6.72 19.98 -1.57
N HIS A 586 -6.01 18.97 -2.08
CA HIS A 586 -6.58 17.99 -3.00
C HIS A 586 -7.70 17.15 -2.35
N GLU A 587 -7.56 16.76 -1.09
CA GLU A 587 -8.55 15.94 -0.37
C GLU A 587 -9.91 16.64 -0.24
N MET A 588 -9.93 17.97 -0.13
CA MET A 588 -11.16 18.76 -0.11
C MET A 588 -11.91 18.67 -1.45
N LYS A 589 -11.17 18.72 -2.57
CA LYS A 589 -11.73 18.56 -3.91
C LYS A 589 -12.23 17.14 -4.15
N GLU A 590 -11.51 16.15 -3.69
CA GLU A 590 -11.87 14.74 -3.77
C GLU A 590 -13.17 14.47 -3.00
N MET A 591 -13.33 15.03 -1.81
CA MET A 591 -14.59 14.99 -1.06
C MET A 591 -15.75 15.62 -1.86
N GLU A 592 -15.54 16.79 -2.44
CA GLU A 592 -16.56 17.47 -3.26
C GLU A 592 -16.93 16.62 -4.50
N LEU A 593 -15.96 16.11 -5.21
CA LEU A 593 -16.16 15.28 -6.42
C LEU A 593 -16.83 13.94 -6.13
N SER A 594 -16.63 13.37 -4.94
CA SER A 594 -17.29 12.12 -4.54
C SER A 594 -18.80 12.25 -4.46
N GLY A 595 -19.32 13.46 -4.21
CA GLY A 595 -20.74 13.75 -4.13
C GLY A 595 -21.46 12.97 -3.03
N MET A 596 -20.79 12.73 -1.90
CA MET A 596 -21.30 11.98 -0.74
C MET A 596 -21.32 12.84 0.54
N GLY A 597 -21.69 14.11 0.40
CA GLY A 597 -21.79 15.04 1.53
C GLY A 597 -20.42 15.40 2.13
N GLN A 598 -20.30 15.26 3.44
CA GLN A 598 -19.04 15.43 4.17
C GLN A 598 -18.25 14.10 4.31
N TYR A 599 -18.64 13.03 3.62
CA TYR A 599 -17.92 11.78 3.62
C TYR A 599 -16.73 11.81 2.65
N ALA A 600 -15.55 12.15 3.19
CA ALA A 600 -14.31 12.27 2.44
C ALA A 600 -13.60 10.91 2.31
N HIS A 601 -14.15 9.99 1.51
CA HIS A 601 -13.60 8.63 1.38
C HIS A 601 -12.15 8.62 0.87
N GLY A 602 -11.76 9.63 0.11
CA GLY A 602 -10.40 9.78 -0.43
C GLY A 602 -9.32 9.91 0.63
N ASN A 603 -9.69 10.13 1.92
CA ASN A 603 -8.72 10.17 3.01
C ASN A 603 -9.13 9.24 4.18
N GLN A 604 -8.14 8.76 4.94
CA GLN A 604 -8.24 7.63 5.86
C GLN A 604 -9.12 7.88 7.10
N PRO A 605 -9.20 9.07 7.71
CA PRO A 605 -9.88 9.27 8.99
C PRO A 605 -11.34 8.81 9.04
N ILE A 606 -12.05 8.77 7.90
CA ILE A 606 -13.48 8.45 7.86
C ILE A 606 -13.81 7.10 7.18
N GLN A 607 -12.83 6.42 6.59
CA GLN A 607 -13.10 5.23 5.76
C GLN A 607 -13.83 4.09 6.49
N HIS A 608 -13.65 3.94 7.80
CA HIS A 608 -14.30 2.91 8.62
C HIS A 608 -15.75 3.29 9.02
N MET A 609 -16.11 4.57 8.96
CA MET A 609 -17.35 5.12 9.51
C MET A 609 -18.61 4.39 9.00
N PRO A 610 -18.77 4.00 7.72
CA PRO A 610 -19.96 3.28 7.25
C PRO A 610 -20.23 1.96 7.98
N TYR A 611 -19.22 1.37 8.60
CA TYR A 611 -19.35 0.13 9.36
C TYR A 611 -19.87 0.34 10.78
N LEU A 612 -19.80 1.58 11.31
CA LEU A 612 -20.21 1.89 12.67
C LEU A 612 -21.72 1.78 12.92
N TYR A 613 -22.54 1.82 11.86
CA TYR A 613 -23.98 1.53 11.98
C TYR A 613 -24.27 0.13 12.53
N SER A 614 -23.36 -0.86 12.28
CA SER A 614 -23.49 -2.21 12.80
C SER A 614 -23.33 -2.31 14.32
N TYR A 615 -22.67 -1.34 14.95
CA TYR A 615 -22.55 -1.22 16.41
C TYR A 615 -23.80 -0.62 17.06
N ALA A 616 -24.47 0.27 16.33
CA ALA A 616 -25.68 0.97 16.80
C ALA A 616 -26.98 0.28 16.33
N GLY A 617 -26.95 -1.03 16.06
CA GLY A 617 -28.14 -1.83 15.74
C GLY A 617 -28.78 -1.53 14.38
N GLN A 618 -28.06 -0.91 13.44
CA GLN A 618 -28.57 -0.59 12.10
C GLN A 618 -27.69 -1.16 10.96
N PRO A 619 -27.39 -2.50 10.95
CA PRO A 619 -26.46 -3.09 9.98
C PRO A 619 -26.89 -2.94 8.51
N TRP A 620 -28.19 -2.75 8.24
CA TRP A 620 -28.67 -2.47 6.88
C TRP A 620 -28.13 -1.16 6.30
N LYS A 621 -27.84 -0.14 7.15
CA LYS A 621 -27.20 1.10 6.70
C LYS A 621 -25.72 0.89 6.36
N THR A 622 -24.99 0.06 7.12
CA THR A 622 -23.65 -0.40 6.73
C THR A 622 -23.69 -1.03 5.33
N GLN A 623 -24.61 -1.99 5.10
CA GLN A 623 -24.75 -2.67 3.82
C GLN A 623 -25.00 -1.71 2.67
N TYR A 624 -25.91 -0.74 2.89
CA TYR A 624 -26.23 0.29 1.89
C TYR A 624 -25.03 1.17 1.55
N TRP A 625 -24.44 1.80 2.56
CA TRP A 625 -23.37 2.77 2.31
C TRP A 625 -22.10 2.14 1.78
N VAL A 626 -21.70 0.98 2.27
CA VAL A 626 -20.54 0.24 1.74
C VAL A 626 -20.74 -0.08 0.26
N ARG A 627 -21.92 -0.55 -0.14
CA ARG A 627 -22.23 -0.81 -1.55
C ARG A 627 -22.22 0.46 -2.40
N GLN A 628 -22.77 1.59 -1.89
CA GLN A 628 -22.69 2.87 -2.58
C GLN A 628 -21.25 3.32 -2.82
N ILE A 629 -20.37 3.18 -1.82
CA ILE A 629 -18.96 3.56 -1.92
C ILE A 629 -18.24 2.68 -2.93
N VAL A 630 -18.34 1.37 -2.80
CA VAL A 630 -17.67 0.39 -3.68
C VAL A 630 -18.08 0.57 -5.13
N GLU A 631 -19.38 0.80 -5.41
CA GLU A 631 -19.90 0.90 -6.78
C GLU A 631 -19.73 2.27 -7.43
N ARG A 632 -19.62 3.36 -6.63
CA ARG A 632 -19.59 4.72 -7.17
C ARG A 632 -18.19 5.32 -7.21
N LEU A 633 -17.32 4.99 -6.26
CA LEU A 633 -16.06 5.69 -6.06
C LEU A 633 -14.85 4.95 -6.64
N TYR A 634 -15.02 3.70 -7.07
CA TYR A 634 -13.93 2.91 -7.63
C TYR A 634 -14.24 2.42 -9.04
N ASN A 635 -13.23 2.44 -9.90
CA ASN A 635 -13.29 1.87 -11.24
C ASN A 635 -11.88 1.47 -11.71
N SER A 636 -11.78 0.79 -12.86
CA SER A 636 -10.49 0.31 -13.37
C SER A 636 -9.73 1.30 -14.26
N THR A 637 -10.22 2.53 -14.41
CA THR A 637 -9.63 3.52 -15.32
C THR A 637 -8.47 4.29 -14.67
N GLU A 638 -7.84 5.17 -15.43
CA GLU A 638 -6.81 6.10 -14.95
C GLU A 638 -7.30 7.05 -13.85
N ARG A 639 -8.63 7.17 -13.66
CA ARG A 639 -9.31 7.92 -12.59
C ARG A 639 -10.00 6.97 -11.59
N GLY A 640 -9.33 5.88 -11.24
CA GLY A 640 -9.93 4.74 -10.58
C GLY A 640 -10.11 4.82 -9.08
N TYR A 641 -9.65 5.88 -8.42
CA TYR A 641 -9.74 6.07 -6.96
C TYR A 641 -10.32 7.43 -6.61
N PRO A 642 -11.00 7.55 -5.45
CA PRO A 642 -11.54 8.82 -4.97
C PRO A 642 -10.54 9.73 -4.23
N GLY A 643 -9.27 9.37 -4.16
CA GLY A 643 -8.16 10.06 -3.50
C GLY A 643 -6.89 9.23 -3.64
N ASP A 644 -5.88 9.47 -2.79
CA ASP A 644 -4.61 8.74 -2.82
C ASP A 644 -4.79 7.24 -2.53
N GLU A 645 -4.08 6.40 -3.27
CA GLU A 645 -4.17 4.94 -3.11
C GLU A 645 -3.46 4.45 -1.83
N ASP A 646 -2.39 5.13 -1.45
CA ASP A 646 -1.66 4.99 -0.19
C ASP A 646 -1.20 3.57 0.12
N GLN A 647 -0.18 3.12 -0.63
CA GLN A 647 0.59 1.88 -0.40
C GLN A 647 -0.28 0.63 -0.19
N GLY A 648 -1.37 0.55 -0.94
CA GLY A 648 -2.32 -0.56 -0.84
C GLY A 648 -3.46 -0.33 0.16
N GLY A 649 -3.49 0.80 0.87
CA GLY A 649 -4.51 1.13 1.87
C GLY A 649 -5.91 1.19 1.27
N MET A 650 -6.11 2.04 0.26
CA MET A 650 -7.40 2.21 -0.39
C MET A 650 -7.80 0.99 -1.22
N SER A 651 -6.84 0.36 -1.89
CA SER A 651 -7.07 -0.89 -2.63
C SER A 651 -7.53 -2.02 -1.71
N SER A 652 -6.91 -2.17 -0.54
CA SER A 652 -7.28 -3.21 0.45
C SER A 652 -8.65 -2.94 1.08
N TRP A 653 -8.99 -1.66 1.30
CA TRP A 653 -10.34 -1.29 1.73
C TRP A 653 -11.39 -1.76 0.71
N TYR A 654 -11.15 -1.48 -0.58
CA TYR A 654 -12.03 -1.95 -1.67
C TYR A 654 -12.15 -3.48 -1.71
N ILE A 655 -11.01 -4.20 -1.61
CA ILE A 655 -10.98 -5.67 -1.61
C ILE A 655 -11.81 -6.23 -0.45
N LEU A 656 -11.51 -5.84 0.79
CA LEU A 656 -12.20 -6.33 1.98
C LEU A 656 -13.70 -6.01 1.91
N SER A 657 -14.05 -4.77 1.56
CA SER A 657 -15.45 -4.32 1.45
C SER A 657 -16.20 -5.06 0.33
N SER A 658 -15.54 -5.33 -0.81
CA SER A 658 -16.12 -6.12 -1.91
C SER A 658 -16.33 -7.59 -1.55
N LEU A 659 -15.53 -8.14 -0.63
CA LEU A 659 -15.74 -9.45 -0.03
C LEU A 659 -16.87 -9.45 1.01
N GLY A 660 -17.31 -8.27 1.45
CA GLY A 660 -18.37 -8.09 2.44
C GLY A 660 -17.89 -8.16 3.89
N ILE A 661 -16.60 -7.90 4.14
CA ILE A 661 -16.00 -7.86 5.48
C ILE A 661 -15.03 -6.69 5.59
N TYR A 662 -14.79 -6.20 6.82
CA TYR A 662 -13.80 -5.14 7.08
C TYR A 662 -13.31 -5.16 8.53
N ALA A 663 -12.01 -4.95 8.75
CA ALA A 663 -11.42 -4.86 10.08
C ALA A 663 -11.57 -3.43 10.63
N VAL A 664 -12.64 -3.15 11.35
CA VAL A 664 -12.87 -1.82 11.97
C VAL A 664 -11.86 -1.55 13.07
N CYS A 665 -11.53 -2.57 13.86
CA CYS A 665 -10.60 -2.46 15.00
C CYS A 665 -9.44 -3.47 14.85
N PRO A 666 -8.39 -3.16 14.07
CA PRO A 666 -7.16 -3.95 14.11
C PRO A 666 -6.61 -4.05 15.55
N GLY A 667 -5.97 -5.16 15.90
CA GLY A 667 -5.65 -5.52 17.29
C GLY A 667 -6.69 -6.43 17.93
N THR A 668 -7.79 -6.72 17.21
CA THR A 668 -8.79 -7.76 17.52
C THR A 668 -8.83 -8.83 16.43
N ASP A 669 -9.51 -9.91 16.68
CA ASP A 669 -9.67 -11.01 15.72
C ASP A 669 -10.93 -10.85 14.82
N GLU A 670 -11.67 -9.74 14.92
CA GLU A 670 -12.97 -9.56 14.28
C GLU A 670 -12.90 -8.84 12.92
N TYR A 671 -13.76 -9.28 12.00
CA TYR A 671 -14.09 -8.61 10.74
C TYR A 671 -15.59 -8.34 10.70
N VAL A 672 -15.94 -7.04 10.61
CA VAL A 672 -17.33 -6.59 10.58
C VAL A 672 -17.95 -6.90 9.22
N ILE A 673 -19.18 -7.38 9.21
CA ILE A 673 -19.91 -7.73 7.99
C ILE A 673 -20.48 -6.46 7.33
N GLY A 674 -20.13 -6.29 6.05
CA GLY A 674 -20.71 -5.29 5.15
C GLY A 674 -21.74 -5.91 4.21
N SER A 675 -21.59 -5.67 2.90
CA SER A 675 -22.43 -6.28 1.85
C SER A 675 -21.53 -6.75 0.70
N PRO A 676 -21.46 -8.04 0.41
CA PRO A 676 -20.63 -8.57 -0.69
C PRO A 676 -20.99 -7.95 -2.04
N LEU A 677 -19.98 -7.61 -2.85
CA LEU A 677 -20.18 -7.13 -4.22
C LEU A 677 -20.42 -8.28 -5.20
N PHE A 678 -19.75 -9.40 -5.01
CA PHE A 678 -19.77 -10.57 -5.90
C PHE A 678 -20.75 -11.63 -5.40
N LYS A 679 -21.25 -12.46 -6.32
CA LYS A 679 -22.11 -13.60 -5.96
C LYS A 679 -21.35 -14.69 -5.21
N LYS A 680 -20.06 -14.84 -5.51
CA LYS A 680 -19.17 -15.77 -4.83
C LYS A 680 -17.75 -15.23 -4.79
N ALA A 681 -17.08 -15.44 -3.66
CA ALA A 681 -15.65 -15.27 -3.52
C ALA A 681 -15.04 -16.49 -2.83
N THR A 682 -13.81 -16.84 -3.23
CA THR A 682 -13.04 -17.91 -2.59
C THR A 682 -11.67 -17.38 -2.23
N ILE A 683 -11.34 -17.35 -0.95
CA ILE A 683 -10.03 -16.99 -0.41
C ILE A 683 -9.26 -18.27 -0.13
N THR A 684 -8.07 -18.42 -0.72
CA THR A 684 -7.16 -19.54 -0.47
C THR A 684 -5.99 -19.06 0.39
N MET A 685 -5.91 -19.54 1.61
CA MET A 685 -4.86 -19.21 2.57
C MET A 685 -3.51 -19.90 2.25
N GLU A 686 -2.42 -19.48 2.92
CA GLU A 686 -1.09 -20.10 2.74
C GLU A 686 -1.06 -21.58 3.14
N ASN A 687 -1.86 -22.00 4.12
CA ASN A 687 -2.00 -23.38 4.56
C ASN A 687 -2.83 -24.27 3.59
N GLY A 688 -3.38 -23.68 2.52
CA GLY A 688 -4.21 -24.37 1.52
C GLY A 688 -5.69 -24.40 1.87
N ASN A 689 -6.11 -23.99 3.06
CA ASN A 689 -7.50 -23.88 3.45
C ASN A 689 -8.23 -22.86 2.57
N LYS A 690 -9.54 -23.05 2.38
CA LYS A 690 -10.38 -22.16 1.57
C LYS A 690 -11.53 -21.63 2.41
N PHE A 691 -11.67 -20.31 2.40
CA PHE A 691 -12.85 -19.65 2.92
C PHE A 691 -13.73 -19.18 1.74
N VAL A 692 -14.97 -19.59 1.74
CA VAL A 692 -15.91 -19.29 0.65
C VAL A 692 -16.99 -18.35 1.14
N ILE A 693 -17.22 -17.27 0.39
CA ILE A 693 -18.30 -16.31 0.62
C ILE A 693 -19.30 -16.50 -0.53
N GLU A 694 -20.53 -16.91 -0.22
CA GLU A 694 -21.61 -17.03 -1.18
C GLU A 694 -22.72 -16.02 -0.84
N ALA A 695 -23.12 -15.22 -1.82
CA ALA A 695 -24.19 -14.24 -1.70
C ALA A 695 -25.29 -14.57 -2.71
N ASN A 696 -26.24 -15.38 -2.27
CA ASN A 696 -27.37 -15.82 -3.09
C ASN A 696 -28.27 -14.64 -3.43
N ASN A 697 -28.73 -14.58 -4.68
CA ASN A 697 -29.56 -13.48 -5.21
C ASN A 697 -28.91 -12.09 -5.20
N ASN A 698 -27.58 -11.99 -4.96
CA ASN A 698 -26.89 -10.71 -4.95
C ASN A 698 -26.98 -10.01 -6.31
N SER A 699 -27.37 -8.74 -6.28
CA SER A 699 -27.43 -7.84 -7.44
C SER A 699 -27.25 -6.40 -6.98
N LYS A 700 -27.33 -5.44 -7.91
CA LYS A 700 -27.31 -4.01 -7.58
C LYS A 700 -28.50 -3.62 -6.68
N GLU A 701 -29.65 -4.23 -6.90
CA GLU A 701 -30.89 -4.00 -6.11
C GLU A 701 -30.90 -4.84 -4.83
N ASN A 702 -30.47 -6.10 -4.90
CA ASN A 702 -30.48 -7.04 -3.79
C ASN A 702 -29.16 -6.94 -3.00
N LEU A 703 -28.97 -5.85 -2.28
CA LEU A 703 -27.76 -5.56 -1.53
C LEU A 703 -27.90 -5.77 -0.01
N TYR A 704 -29.11 -6.06 0.48
CA TYR A 704 -29.37 -6.23 1.91
C TYR A 704 -29.39 -7.69 2.30
N ILE A 705 -28.66 -8.03 3.38
CA ILE A 705 -28.61 -9.40 3.93
C ILE A 705 -29.93 -9.69 4.65
N GLN A 706 -30.67 -10.69 4.17
CA GLN A 706 -31.90 -11.19 4.79
C GLN A 706 -31.60 -12.24 5.86
N SER A 707 -30.70 -13.17 5.58
CA SER A 707 -30.21 -14.15 6.54
C SER A 707 -28.75 -14.52 6.23
N ALA A 708 -28.07 -15.09 7.22
CA ALA A 708 -26.68 -15.56 7.05
C ALA A 708 -26.44 -16.86 7.81
N THR A 709 -25.58 -17.72 7.23
CA THR A 709 -25.05 -18.90 7.92
C THR A 709 -23.53 -18.95 7.79
N LEU A 710 -22.86 -19.44 8.86
CA LEU A 710 -21.43 -19.73 8.86
C LEU A 710 -21.27 -21.23 9.14
N ASN A 711 -20.67 -21.95 8.21
CA ASN A 711 -20.51 -23.41 8.26
C ASN A 711 -21.82 -24.16 8.58
N GLY A 712 -22.93 -23.71 7.98
CA GLY A 712 -24.26 -24.29 8.15
C GLY A 712 -25.00 -23.89 9.44
N ARG A 713 -24.40 -23.10 10.31
CA ARG A 713 -25.03 -22.58 11.52
C ARG A 713 -25.52 -21.16 11.28
N VAL A 714 -26.66 -20.80 11.84
CA VAL A 714 -27.18 -19.41 11.76
C VAL A 714 -26.15 -18.45 12.32
N LEU A 715 -25.86 -17.38 11.56
CA LEU A 715 -24.97 -16.31 11.99
C LEU A 715 -25.83 -15.12 12.45
N ASP A 716 -25.93 -14.95 13.76
CA ASP A 716 -26.69 -13.92 14.46
C ASP A 716 -25.80 -12.74 14.94
N LYS A 717 -24.61 -12.61 14.37
CA LYS A 717 -23.63 -11.55 14.62
C LYS A 717 -23.45 -10.66 13.38
N ASN A 718 -22.96 -9.44 13.59
CA ASN A 718 -22.53 -8.53 12.54
C ASN A 718 -21.02 -8.62 12.27
N PHE A 719 -20.38 -9.69 12.69
CA PHE A 719 -18.95 -9.95 12.48
C PHE A 719 -18.67 -11.44 12.37
N ILE A 720 -17.50 -11.76 11.82
CA ILE A 720 -16.86 -13.08 11.86
C ILE A 720 -15.45 -12.92 12.44
N ARG A 721 -14.83 -14.02 12.88
CA ARG A 721 -13.49 -14.01 13.44
C ARG A 721 -12.44 -14.43 12.41
N TYR A 722 -11.20 -14.06 12.67
CA TYR A 722 -10.08 -14.46 11.82
C TYR A 722 -9.98 -15.99 11.69
N ASP A 723 -10.19 -16.74 12.79
CA ASP A 723 -10.13 -18.20 12.77
C ASP A 723 -11.23 -18.80 11.86
N ASP A 724 -12.41 -18.18 11.76
CA ASP A 724 -13.45 -18.60 10.82
C ASP A 724 -12.97 -18.55 9.36
N ILE A 725 -12.05 -17.61 9.05
CA ILE A 725 -11.42 -17.48 7.74
C ILE A 725 -10.24 -18.44 7.61
N ALA A 726 -9.32 -18.43 8.58
CA ALA A 726 -8.04 -19.14 8.52
C ALA A 726 -8.19 -20.67 8.56
N ASP A 727 -9.17 -21.18 9.30
CA ASP A 727 -9.50 -22.61 9.35
C ASP A 727 -10.19 -23.09 8.08
N GLY A 728 -10.67 -22.14 7.24
CA GLY A 728 -11.48 -22.41 6.08
C GLY A 728 -12.95 -22.65 6.43
N GLY A 729 -13.80 -22.63 5.42
CA GLY A 729 -15.23 -22.80 5.63
C GLY A 729 -16.07 -22.05 4.62
N ILE A 730 -17.33 -21.84 4.96
CA ILE A 730 -18.27 -21.16 4.09
C ILE A 730 -19.22 -20.26 4.87
N ILE A 731 -19.28 -18.99 4.46
CA ILE A 731 -20.34 -18.07 4.85
C ILE A 731 -21.33 -17.92 3.68
N ARG A 732 -22.64 -18.04 3.97
CA ARG A 732 -23.70 -17.84 2.99
C ARG A 732 -24.63 -16.74 3.43
N PHE A 733 -24.89 -15.82 2.51
CA PHE A 733 -25.84 -14.74 2.66
C PHE A 733 -27.01 -14.95 1.70
N GLU A 734 -28.24 -14.78 2.17
CA GLU A 734 -29.42 -14.59 1.36
C GLU A 734 -29.67 -13.10 1.21
N MET A 735 -29.58 -12.61 -0.04
CA MET A 735 -29.66 -11.18 -0.32
C MET A 735 -31.05 -10.78 -0.82
N GLY A 736 -31.49 -9.58 -0.50
CA GLY A 736 -32.77 -9.02 -0.92
C GLY A 736 -32.72 -7.52 -1.15
N SER A 737 -33.79 -6.98 -1.76
CA SER A 737 -33.90 -5.57 -2.14
C SER A 737 -34.40 -4.64 -1.03
N GLN A 738 -34.94 -5.19 0.06
CA GLN A 738 -35.44 -4.41 1.17
C GLN A 738 -34.53 -4.55 2.39
N PRO A 739 -34.27 -3.45 3.13
CA PRO A 739 -33.49 -3.49 4.35
C PRO A 739 -34.14 -4.39 5.40
N ASN A 740 -33.42 -5.38 5.92
CA ASN A 740 -33.89 -6.17 7.05
C ASN A 740 -33.55 -5.44 8.36
N LYS A 741 -34.59 -4.81 8.97
CA LYS A 741 -34.46 -4.02 10.18
C LYS A 741 -34.62 -4.83 11.48
N GLU A 742 -34.68 -6.15 11.37
CA GLU A 742 -34.81 -7.06 12.52
C GLU A 742 -33.54 -7.88 12.74
N ARG A 743 -32.77 -8.13 11.66
CA ARG A 743 -31.57 -8.96 11.74
C ARG A 743 -30.44 -8.26 12.48
N CYS A 744 -29.89 -8.91 13.52
CA CYS A 744 -28.66 -8.51 14.23
C CYS A 744 -28.66 -7.07 14.75
N THR A 745 -29.81 -6.61 15.27
CA THR A 745 -30.00 -5.24 15.78
C THR A 745 -29.69 -5.09 17.28
N SER A 746 -29.52 -6.22 18.00
CA SER A 746 -29.23 -6.19 19.44
C SER A 746 -27.75 -5.89 19.71
N LYS A 747 -27.45 -5.37 20.91
CA LYS A 747 -26.08 -5.16 21.36
C LYS A 747 -25.26 -6.45 21.41
N TYR A 748 -25.90 -7.61 21.58
CA TYR A 748 -25.24 -8.92 21.50
C TYR A 748 -24.67 -9.20 20.11
N ALA A 749 -25.32 -8.74 19.07
CA ALA A 749 -24.90 -8.95 17.68
C ALA A 749 -23.83 -7.96 17.21
N ALA A 750 -23.61 -6.87 17.94
CA ALA A 750 -22.66 -5.83 17.59
C ALA A 750 -21.21 -6.32 17.72
N PRO A 751 -20.29 -5.82 16.88
CA PRO A 751 -18.86 -6.16 16.96
C PRO A 751 -18.21 -5.72 18.28
N PHE A 752 -16.94 -6.05 18.44
CA PHE A 752 -16.12 -5.71 19.60
C PHE A 752 -16.14 -4.19 19.88
N SER A 753 -16.26 -3.84 21.15
CA SER A 753 -16.03 -2.50 21.68
C SER A 753 -15.53 -2.61 23.11
N LEU A 754 -14.51 -1.83 23.47
CA LEU A 754 -13.86 -1.87 24.77
C LEU A 754 -14.83 -1.67 25.94
N SER A 755 -15.77 -0.73 25.84
CA SER A 755 -16.80 -0.46 26.87
C SER A 755 -17.82 -1.59 27.05
N LYS A 756 -17.78 -2.65 26.22
CA LYS A 756 -18.61 -3.85 26.36
C LYS A 756 -17.93 -4.99 27.11
N GLU A 757 -16.59 -4.97 27.28
CA GLU A 757 -15.84 -5.91 28.07
C GLU A 757 -15.93 -5.57 29.57
#